data_4073b5f703d5e2d862feda4f5ea3821f
#
_entry.id   4073b5f703d5e2d862feda4f5ea3821f
#
_cell.length_a   1.000
_cell.length_b   1.000
_cell.length_c   1.000
_cell.angle_alpha   90.00
_cell.angle_beta   90.00
_cell.angle_gamma   90.00
#
_symmetry.space_group_name_H-M   'P 1'
#
loop_
_entity.id
_entity.type
_entity.pdbx_description
1 polymer ?
#
loop_
_entity_poly.entity_id
_entity_poly.type
_entity_poly.pdbx_seq_one_letter_code
_entity_poly.pdbx_strand_id
1 'polypeptide(L)'
;MLRKLLTLILCLVAAVATASAQTPPDNEIWYTTTDGKKAKLIDDGSTFWNGSKFKIISHTYSNGKGIVRANKPIIGYGEWLCLQGYAIFFLEGDTLETITFPDCTEVLDLYFNIFTFDTYNFSQHKGIKAINCRHSSSDGRCVIIHGDMVDFAPGGLTEYTLPNGIISIGATHSDPEKIFENSKLTSITIPSSVTEIGERTFSLCNLENVTVGNLYCYNYFTELGVPNITFGGYNATADGRGYIENDILKLFNASGLTEYTIPESVTRIGVEAFKGCSSLTSIDIPNSVTGIGFGAFSGCSSLTSITIPESVTIIGSSAFYNCSSLPVIDNIRYADTYLVKAVDKSLTTYSIKPGTRFIGSYAFRSCSNLKSITIPESVTSIGDYAFYDCSSLTSITIGNGVTSIEYGAFYGCNSLKSVKVSNKYCYDYFKDLRVSDITFMISTLEEYEEAQKLGATKIAIDGNSEYASEDGLCLIDNGELILFIGKNLTEYTIPEGVTSFRKDVFKGCSGLKSVKVSNKHCYDYFKDKVTNIAFYGANASADGRCLIIDSELCIFIGDDVTKYVIPQDVTKISNGVFRNCDSLRSITIPSDVTAIGDQQFSGLDTLASITCMAMTPPAISDLNIVETTLIYVPKEAVKLYKKDPNWIQYKKQIKAIK
;
A
#
# COMPACT_ATOMS: atom_id res chain seq x y z
N MET A 1 -55.98 -8.78 21.82
CA MET A 1 -55.15 -8.95 23.03
C MET A 1 -53.90 -8.06 23.02
N LEU A 2 -53.16 -8.01 21.95
CA LEU A 2 -51.92 -7.19 21.89
C LEU A 2 -52.13 -5.67 22.14
N ARG A 3 -53.21 -5.08 21.60
CA ARG A 3 -53.52 -3.65 21.82
C ARG A 3 -53.87 -3.30 23.28
N LYS A 4 -54.49 -4.21 24.04
CA LYS A 4 -54.77 -4.00 25.48
C LYS A 4 -53.50 -4.15 26.31
N LEU A 5 -52.56 -5.04 25.89
CA LEU A 5 -51.27 -5.20 26.58
C LEU A 5 -50.37 -3.97 26.34
N LEU A 6 -50.37 -3.42 25.12
CA LEU A 6 -49.63 -2.20 24.80
C LEU A 6 -50.17 -0.97 25.54
N THR A 7 -51.48 -0.88 25.68
CA THR A 7 -52.13 0.22 26.46
C THR A 7 -51.83 0.10 27.94
N LEU A 8 -51.78 -1.15 28.48
CA LEU A 8 -51.44 -1.37 29.89
C LEU A 8 -49.94 -1.07 30.16
N ILE A 9 -49.05 -1.41 29.22
CA ILE A 9 -47.62 -1.08 29.31
C ILE A 9 -47.39 0.43 29.16
N LEU A 10 -48.09 1.11 28.25
CA LEU A 10 -48.03 2.56 28.13
C LEU A 10 -48.61 3.26 29.37
N CYS A 11 -49.69 2.71 29.98
CA CYS A 11 -50.21 3.26 31.24
C CYS A 11 -49.30 2.98 32.44
N LEU A 12 -48.58 1.85 32.47
CA LEU A 12 -47.58 1.59 33.51
C LEU A 12 -46.33 2.44 33.31
N VAL A 13 -45.87 2.65 32.08
CA VAL A 13 -44.76 3.56 31.78
C VAL A 13 -45.16 5.02 32.04
N ALA A 14 -46.38 5.41 31.72
CA ALA A 14 -46.89 6.74 32.09
C ALA A 14 -47.12 6.90 33.63
N ALA A 15 -47.48 5.83 34.33
CA ALA A 15 -47.63 5.88 35.80
C ALA A 15 -46.25 5.85 36.51
N VAL A 16 -45.20 5.32 35.88
CA VAL A 16 -43.82 5.42 36.37
C VAL A 16 -43.21 6.78 36.01
N ALA A 17 -43.65 7.38 34.87
CA ALA A 17 -43.18 8.71 34.45
C ALA A 17 -43.91 9.89 35.13
N THR A 18 -44.94 9.64 35.93
CA THR A 18 -45.71 10.68 36.66
C THR A 18 -45.65 10.55 38.19
N ALA A 19 -44.74 9.74 38.72
CA ALA A 19 -44.20 10.05 40.02
C ALA A 19 -43.25 11.23 39.86
N SER A 20 -43.80 12.42 39.62
CA SER A 20 -43.04 13.65 39.86
C SER A 20 -42.51 13.52 41.28
N ALA A 21 -41.19 13.38 41.44
CA ALA A 21 -40.58 13.48 42.74
C ALA A 21 -41.13 14.77 43.34
N GLN A 22 -41.89 14.68 44.43
CA GLN A 22 -42.37 15.87 45.10
C GLN A 22 -41.14 16.65 45.50
N THR A 23 -40.96 17.83 44.89
CA THR A 23 -39.91 18.74 45.30
C THR A 23 -40.31 19.39 46.63
N PRO A 24 -39.37 19.58 47.54
CA PRO A 24 -39.62 20.32 48.76
C PRO A 24 -40.09 21.75 48.48
N PRO A 25 -40.89 22.36 49.33
CA PRO A 25 -41.10 23.81 49.35
C PRO A 25 -39.76 24.55 49.38
N ASP A 26 -39.68 25.75 48.80
CA ASP A 26 -38.48 26.57 48.68
C ASP A 26 -37.66 26.76 49.98
N ASN A 27 -38.27 26.57 51.10
CA ASN A 27 -37.66 26.70 52.44
C ASN A 27 -37.46 25.36 53.15
N GLU A 28 -37.59 24.23 52.47
CA GLU A 28 -37.42 22.90 53.07
C GLU A 28 -36.36 22.09 52.37
N ILE A 29 -35.61 21.29 53.14
CA ILE A 29 -34.79 20.17 52.62
C ILE A 29 -35.37 18.90 53.19
N TRP A 30 -35.54 17.90 52.31
CA TRP A 30 -35.96 16.56 52.68
C TRP A 30 -34.79 15.59 52.63
N TYR A 31 -34.73 14.63 53.54
CA TYR A 31 -33.69 13.60 53.55
C TYR A 31 -34.23 12.28 54.10
N THR A 32 -33.50 11.19 53.79
CA THR A 32 -33.70 9.88 54.43
C THR A 32 -32.41 9.38 55.05
N THR A 33 -32.51 8.45 55.98
CA THR A 33 -31.37 7.81 56.65
C THR A 33 -31.54 6.30 56.63
N THR A 34 -30.43 5.57 56.52
CA THR A 34 -30.42 4.09 56.50
C THR A 34 -30.80 3.45 57.82
N ASP A 35 -30.62 4.12 58.91
CA ASP A 35 -30.94 3.66 60.27
C ASP A 35 -32.33 4.12 60.77
N GLY A 36 -33.06 4.85 59.93
CA GLY A 36 -34.38 5.37 60.27
C GLY A 36 -34.39 6.42 61.37
N LYS A 37 -33.25 7.01 61.70
CA LYS A 37 -33.11 8.01 62.73
C LYS A 37 -32.89 9.40 62.15
N LYS A 38 -33.22 10.43 62.96
CA LYS A 38 -32.97 11.80 62.60
C LYS A 38 -31.49 12.10 62.48
N ALA A 39 -31.02 12.60 61.31
CA ALA A 39 -29.67 13.08 61.15
C ALA A 39 -29.34 14.24 62.07
N LYS A 40 -28.07 14.34 62.44
CA LYS A 40 -27.63 15.47 63.28
C LYS A 40 -27.53 16.73 62.42
N LEU A 41 -28.13 17.78 62.80
CA LEU A 41 -28.02 19.07 62.18
C LEU A 41 -26.97 19.90 62.92
N ILE A 42 -25.95 20.34 62.14
CA ILE A 42 -24.97 21.29 62.66
C ILE A 42 -25.37 22.67 62.11
N ASP A 43 -25.77 23.57 63.03
CA ASP A 43 -25.94 24.97 62.75
C ASP A 43 -24.78 25.70 63.44
N ASP A 44 -23.88 26.26 62.68
CA ASP A 44 -22.69 26.94 63.18
C ASP A 44 -23.03 28.38 63.73
N GLY A 45 -24.29 28.75 63.61
CA GLY A 45 -24.76 30.06 64.12
C GLY A 45 -24.24 31.27 63.36
N SER A 46 -23.65 31.08 62.19
CA SER A 46 -23.07 32.15 61.39
C SER A 46 -24.14 33.12 60.88
N THR A 47 -23.95 34.38 61.17
CA THR A 47 -24.82 35.51 60.74
C THR A 47 -24.21 36.09 59.45
N PHE A 48 -25.02 36.14 58.39
CA PHE A 48 -24.62 36.69 57.13
C PHE A 48 -24.35 38.17 57.07
N TRP A 49 -23.48 38.60 56.19
CA TRP A 49 -22.92 39.94 56.02
C TRP A 49 -23.91 41.05 55.68
N ASN A 50 -25.17 40.75 55.34
CA ASN A 50 -26.15 41.76 55.00
C ASN A 50 -27.27 41.91 56.03
N GLY A 51 -27.09 41.36 57.23
CA GLY A 51 -28.08 41.54 58.37
C GLY A 51 -29.36 40.71 58.26
N SER A 52 -29.53 39.88 57.27
CA SER A 52 -30.68 39.00 57.12
C SER A 52 -30.44 37.69 57.85
N LYS A 53 -31.04 37.52 58.99
CA LYS A 53 -30.94 36.31 59.82
C LYS A 53 -31.66 35.14 59.11
N PHE A 54 -30.91 34.23 58.51
CA PHE A 54 -31.41 32.93 58.17
C PHE A 54 -31.48 32.08 59.43
N LYS A 55 -32.57 31.34 59.61
CA LYS A 55 -32.75 30.49 60.79
C LYS A 55 -33.44 29.20 60.37
N ILE A 56 -32.98 28.08 60.89
CA ILE A 56 -33.76 26.86 60.90
C ILE A 56 -34.89 26.97 61.87
N ILE A 57 -36.13 26.86 61.35
CA ILE A 57 -37.35 26.97 62.15
C ILE A 57 -37.69 25.62 62.78
N SER A 58 -37.46 24.53 62.03
CA SER A 58 -37.75 23.19 62.52
C SER A 58 -36.86 22.14 61.83
N HIS A 59 -36.55 21.08 62.57
CA HIS A 59 -35.94 19.90 62.09
C HIS A 59 -36.68 18.69 62.66
N THR A 60 -37.39 17.98 61.78
CA THR A 60 -38.26 16.86 62.18
C THR A 60 -37.84 15.60 61.42
N TYR A 61 -38.11 14.44 61.99
CA TYR A 61 -37.98 13.16 61.35
C TYR A 61 -39.16 12.27 61.72
N SER A 62 -39.89 11.79 60.69
CA SER A 62 -41.03 10.91 60.90
C SER A 62 -41.30 10.08 59.66
N ASN A 63 -41.78 8.83 59.84
CA ASN A 63 -42.12 7.94 58.76
C ASN A 63 -40.95 7.74 57.70
N GLY A 64 -39.69 7.67 58.16
CA GLY A 64 -38.54 7.51 57.32
C GLY A 64 -38.08 8.76 56.59
N LYS A 65 -38.71 9.91 56.81
CA LYS A 65 -38.37 11.16 56.14
C LYS A 65 -37.98 12.23 57.16
N GLY A 66 -36.81 12.82 56.95
CA GLY A 66 -36.38 14.02 57.67
C GLY A 66 -36.77 15.29 56.92
N ILE A 67 -37.19 16.34 57.64
CA ILE A 67 -37.48 17.62 57.05
C ILE A 67 -36.78 18.70 57.89
N VAL A 68 -35.94 19.49 57.20
CA VAL A 68 -35.31 20.69 57.71
C VAL A 68 -36.06 21.88 57.08
N ARG A 69 -36.68 22.76 57.92
CA ARG A 69 -37.38 23.93 57.42
C ARG A 69 -36.66 25.19 57.88
N ALA A 70 -36.46 26.10 56.95
CA ALA A 70 -35.86 27.41 57.20
C ALA A 70 -36.89 28.55 57.16
N ASN A 71 -36.51 29.68 57.69
CA ASN A 71 -37.35 30.89 57.68
C ASN A 71 -37.32 31.66 56.34
N LYS A 72 -36.50 31.23 55.40
CA LYS A 72 -36.31 31.79 54.05
C LYS A 72 -36.08 30.69 53.02
N PRO A 73 -36.30 30.99 51.76
CA PRO A 73 -35.92 30.03 50.67
C PRO A 73 -34.45 29.59 50.73
N ILE A 74 -34.24 28.33 50.43
CA ILE A 74 -32.93 27.72 50.35
C ILE A 74 -32.49 27.74 48.87
N ILE A 75 -31.68 28.72 48.50
CA ILE A 75 -31.37 29.02 47.09
C ILE A 75 -30.00 28.53 46.64
N GLY A 76 -29.24 27.85 47.52
CA GLY A 76 -27.96 27.24 47.11
C GLY A 76 -27.34 26.36 48.17
N TYR A 77 -26.49 25.41 47.70
CA TYR A 77 -25.55 24.68 48.54
C TYR A 77 -24.18 24.60 47.80
N GLY A 78 -23.11 24.33 48.54
CA GLY A 78 -21.76 24.24 48.02
C GLY A 78 -20.74 25.11 48.74
N GLU A 79 -19.54 25.15 48.23
CA GLU A 79 -18.36 25.67 48.94
C GLU A 79 -18.38 27.14 49.34
N TRP A 80 -19.24 28.00 48.77
CA TRP A 80 -19.18 29.44 49.06
C TRP A 80 -20.51 30.11 49.29
N LEU A 81 -20.62 30.47 50.47
CA LEU A 81 -21.74 31.17 51.03
C LEU A 81 -21.38 32.56 51.43
N CYS A 82 -21.19 33.41 50.52
CA CYS A 82 -21.00 34.76 50.93
C CYS A 82 -21.53 35.72 49.94
N LEU A 83 -22.63 36.11 49.82
CA LEU A 83 -22.94 37.50 49.43
C LEU A 83 -24.41 37.86 49.33
N GLN A 84 -25.36 36.88 49.42
CA GLN A 84 -26.76 37.25 49.32
C GLN A 84 -27.75 36.43 50.17
N GLY A 85 -27.40 36.03 51.43
CA GLY A 85 -28.38 35.52 52.36
C GLY A 85 -28.69 34.01 52.31
N TYR A 86 -27.67 33.18 52.04
CA TYR A 86 -27.77 31.75 52.03
C TYR A 86 -27.52 31.07 53.37
N ALA A 87 -28.06 29.86 53.58
CA ALA A 87 -27.91 29.11 54.80
C ALA A 87 -26.72 28.16 54.74
N ILE A 88 -25.85 28.16 55.74
CA ILE A 88 -24.92 27.09 56.00
C ILE A 88 -25.52 26.24 57.11
N PHE A 89 -25.84 25.01 56.78
CA PHE A 89 -26.06 23.97 57.77
C PHE A 89 -25.57 22.65 57.19
N PHE A 90 -25.16 21.77 58.03
CA PHE A 90 -24.69 20.45 57.65
C PHE A 90 -25.58 19.40 58.27
N LEU A 91 -25.95 18.40 57.48
CA LEU A 91 -26.54 17.17 58.02
C LEU A 91 -25.38 16.18 58.24
N GLU A 92 -25.02 15.99 59.49
CA GLU A 92 -23.92 15.08 59.86
C GLU A 92 -24.44 13.68 60.16
N GLY A 93 -23.76 12.68 59.63
CA GLY A 93 -23.96 11.28 59.96
C GLY A 93 -23.74 10.33 58.79
N ASP A 94 -22.99 9.25 59.00
CA ASP A 94 -22.73 8.17 58.03
C ASP A 94 -24.01 7.41 57.60
N THR A 95 -25.15 7.76 58.15
CA THR A 95 -26.46 7.14 57.89
C THR A 95 -27.32 7.88 56.89
N LEU A 96 -26.88 9.06 56.41
CA LEU A 96 -27.61 9.81 55.38
C LEU A 96 -27.72 8.99 54.08
N GLU A 97 -28.95 8.77 53.59
CA GLU A 97 -29.23 7.93 52.44
C GLU A 97 -29.62 8.75 51.20
N THR A 98 -30.52 9.72 51.38
CA THR A 98 -30.91 10.65 50.31
C THR A 98 -31.05 12.05 50.86
N ILE A 99 -30.82 13.05 50.00
CA ILE A 99 -31.13 14.45 50.28
C ILE A 99 -31.83 15.03 49.06
N THR A 100 -32.86 15.84 49.32
CA THR A 100 -33.65 16.49 48.27
C THR A 100 -33.78 17.99 48.59
N PHE A 101 -33.31 18.80 47.68
CA PHE A 101 -33.37 20.25 47.74
C PHE A 101 -34.59 20.77 46.97
N PRO A 102 -35.10 21.97 47.30
CA PRO A 102 -36.12 22.62 46.49
C PRO A 102 -35.62 23.00 45.11
N ASP A 103 -36.54 23.17 44.15
CA ASP A 103 -36.19 23.49 42.76
C ASP A 103 -35.48 24.86 42.61
N CYS A 104 -35.68 25.76 43.56
CA CYS A 104 -34.99 27.06 43.55
C CYS A 104 -33.53 26.98 44.02
N THR A 105 -33.07 25.79 44.50
CA THR A 105 -31.69 25.63 44.98
C THR A 105 -30.74 25.45 43.81
N GLU A 106 -29.76 26.30 43.71
CA GLU A 106 -28.66 26.19 42.76
C GLU A 106 -27.43 25.67 43.48
N VAL A 107 -26.68 24.79 42.80
CA VAL A 107 -25.35 24.43 43.24
C VAL A 107 -24.44 25.59 42.87
N LEU A 108 -23.89 26.23 43.88
CA LEU A 108 -23.02 27.38 43.68
C LEU A 108 -21.60 26.89 43.47
N ASP A 109 -21.18 26.99 42.22
CA ASP A 109 -19.80 26.78 41.84
C ASP A 109 -19.05 28.10 41.98
N LEU A 110 -17.99 28.12 42.75
CA LEU A 110 -17.30 29.34 43.09
C LEU A 110 -15.89 29.41 42.55
N TYR A 111 -15.82 30.11 41.46
CA TYR A 111 -14.59 30.75 41.02
C TYR A 111 -14.18 31.89 41.98
N PHE A 112 -13.54 31.57 43.11
CA PHE A 112 -12.66 32.53 43.79
C PHE A 112 -11.73 31.87 44.80
N ASN A 113 -10.50 31.73 44.39
CA ASN A 113 -9.33 31.39 45.16
C ASN A 113 -9.05 32.49 46.20
N ILE A 114 -9.52 32.39 47.41
CA ILE A 114 -8.89 33.01 48.59
C ILE A 114 -9.56 32.42 49.87
N PHE A 115 -8.77 31.73 50.68
CA PHE A 115 -9.06 31.16 52.01
C PHE A 115 -9.50 29.70 52.08
N THR A 116 -8.69 28.93 52.70
CA THR A 116 -8.82 27.54 53.12
C THR A 116 -9.99 27.33 54.07
N PHE A 117 -11.12 26.87 53.54
CA PHE A 117 -12.16 26.21 54.34
C PHE A 117 -12.42 24.84 53.74
N ASP A 118 -12.57 23.81 54.60
CA ASP A 118 -12.91 22.46 54.17
C ASP A 118 -14.20 22.49 53.37
N THR A 119 -14.10 22.13 52.11
CA THR A 119 -15.22 22.08 51.16
C THR A 119 -16.14 20.93 51.54
N TYR A 120 -17.40 21.21 51.80
CA TYR A 120 -18.38 20.19 52.07
C TYR A 120 -18.90 19.59 50.77
N ASN A 121 -18.66 18.31 50.59
CA ASN A 121 -19.06 17.54 49.42
C ASN A 121 -19.87 16.32 49.95
N PHE A 122 -21.00 16.00 49.28
CA PHE A 122 -21.85 14.87 49.67
C PHE A 122 -21.19 13.52 49.48
N SER A 123 -20.20 13.40 48.63
CA SER A 123 -19.37 12.17 48.44
C SER A 123 -18.66 11.73 49.75
N GLN A 124 -18.47 12.65 50.70
CA GLN A 124 -17.90 12.31 52.02
C GLN A 124 -18.85 11.42 52.85
N HIS A 125 -20.15 11.40 52.54
CA HIS A 125 -21.14 10.53 53.19
C HIS A 125 -21.16 9.14 52.54
N LYS A 126 -20.55 8.15 53.16
CA LYS A 126 -20.47 6.77 52.63
C LYS A 126 -21.80 6.12 52.28
N GLY A 127 -22.89 6.56 52.94
CA GLY A 127 -24.22 6.00 52.80
C GLY A 127 -25.12 6.69 51.76
N ILE A 128 -24.72 7.86 51.25
CA ILE A 128 -25.60 8.64 50.40
C ILE A 128 -25.83 7.97 49.04
N LYS A 129 -27.09 7.78 48.68
CA LYS A 129 -27.52 7.11 47.44
C LYS A 129 -28.06 8.07 46.40
N ALA A 130 -28.53 9.24 46.81
CA ALA A 130 -29.02 10.24 45.88
C ALA A 130 -28.92 11.66 46.45
N ILE A 131 -28.57 12.59 45.59
CA ILE A 131 -28.61 14.02 45.75
C ILE A 131 -29.65 14.54 44.75
N ASN A 132 -30.81 14.93 45.22
CA ASN A 132 -31.87 15.39 44.34
C ASN A 132 -31.92 16.92 44.36
N CYS A 133 -31.46 17.54 43.33
CA CYS A 133 -31.54 18.98 43.10
C CYS A 133 -31.78 19.26 41.61
N ARG A 134 -31.97 20.52 41.27
CA ARG A 134 -32.18 20.96 39.88
C ARG A 134 -31.13 20.47 38.89
N HIS A 135 -29.89 20.26 39.33
CA HIS A 135 -28.75 19.89 38.54
C HIS A 135 -28.38 18.40 38.64
N SER A 136 -29.22 17.58 39.25
CA SER A 136 -28.94 16.15 39.40
C SER A 136 -29.20 15.37 38.14
N SER A 137 -28.40 14.30 37.94
CA SER A 137 -28.72 13.24 36.97
C SER A 137 -30.08 12.61 37.30
N SER A 138 -30.70 11.93 36.34
CA SER A 138 -32.01 11.31 36.47
C SER A 138 -32.12 10.28 37.61
N ASP A 139 -31.00 9.67 37.97
CA ASP A 139 -30.89 8.72 39.08
C ASP A 139 -30.46 9.37 40.40
N GLY A 140 -30.24 10.70 40.40
CA GLY A 140 -29.81 11.47 41.54
C GLY A 140 -28.37 11.23 42.00
N ARG A 141 -27.57 10.48 41.23
CA ARG A 141 -26.20 10.11 41.62
C ARG A 141 -25.17 11.18 41.37
N CYS A 142 -25.32 11.94 40.29
CA CYS A 142 -24.38 12.99 39.88
C CYS A 142 -25.03 14.36 40.00
N VAL A 143 -24.27 15.36 40.42
CA VAL A 143 -24.60 16.76 40.27
C VAL A 143 -23.80 17.33 39.11
N ILE A 144 -24.49 17.92 38.13
CA ILE A 144 -23.86 18.35 36.86
C ILE A 144 -24.20 19.82 36.63
N ILE A 145 -23.18 20.68 36.55
CA ILE A 145 -23.34 22.13 36.34
C ILE A 145 -22.65 22.49 35.02
N HIS A 146 -23.40 23.07 34.08
CA HIS A 146 -22.88 23.45 32.75
C HIS A 146 -22.13 22.34 32.03
N GLY A 147 -22.46 21.06 32.32
CA GLY A 147 -21.79 19.90 31.76
C GLY A 147 -20.61 19.37 32.60
N ASP A 148 -20.20 20.06 33.66
CA ASP A 148 -19.21 19.56 34.61
C ASP A 148 -19.87 18.77 35.74
N MET A 149 -19.38 17.57 36.00
CA MET A 149 -19.80 16.76 37.14
C MET A 149 -19.02 17.19 38.38
N VAL A 150 -19.70 17.82 39.30
CA VAL A 150 -19.08 18.44 40.49
C VAL A 150 -19.30 17.66 41.77
N ASP A 151 -20.26 16.73 41.82
CA ASP A 151 -20.52 15.93 43.02
C ASP A 151 -21.09 14.54 42.67
N PHE A 152 -20.88 13.55 43.56
CA PHE A 152 -21.30 12.17 43.38
C PHE A 152 -21.80 11.51 44.65
N ALA A 153 -22.93 10.81 44.54
CA ALA A 153 -23.53 10.04 45.65
C ALA A 153 -23.12 8.57 45.55
N PRO A 154 -22.06 8.10 46.25
CA PRO A 154 -21.48 6.78 46.07
C PRO A 154 -22.39 5.62 46.52
N GLY A 155 -23.14 5.79 47.63
CA GLY A 155 -24.13 4.84 48.15
C GLY A 155 -23.73 3.37 48.17
N GLY A 156 -22.43 3.10 48.29
CA GLY A 156 -21.88 1.75 48.31
C GLY A 156 -21.78 1.03 46.96
N LEU A 157 -21.93 1.74 45.85
CA LEU A 157 -21.76 1.19 44.49
C LEU A 157 -20.34 0.69 44.26
N THR A 158 -20.22 -0.44 43.57
CA THR A 158 -18.96 -0.98 43.07
C THR A 158 -18.75 -0.74 41.58
N GLU A 159 -19.85 -0.43 40.87
CA GLU A 159 -19.84 -0.09 39.44
C GLU A 159 -20.81 1.06 39.16
N TYR A 160 -20.46 1.90 38.17
CA TYR A 160 -21.33 2.99 37.75
C TYR A 160 -21.09 3.42 36.31
N THR A 161 -22.16 3.77 35.60
CA THR A 161 -22.09 4.36 34.26
C THR A 161 -22.49 5.84 34.37
N LEU A 162 -21.56 6.73 34.02
CA LEU A 162 -21.82 8.16 34.01
C LEU A 162 -22.88 8.52 32.94
N PRO A 163 -23.80 9.47 33.27
CA PRO A 163 -24.78 9.92 32.30
C PRO A 163 -24.17 10.52 31.04
N ASN A 164 -24.86 10.33 29.91
CA ASN A 164 -24.49 11.02 28.67
C ASN A 164 -24.68 12.55 28.84
N GLY A 165 -23.83 13.33 28.16
CA GLY A 165 -23.92 14.80 28.19
C GLY A 165 -23.01 15.47 29.22
N ILE A 166 -22.30 14.68 30.06
CA ILE A 166 -21.21 15.21 30.87
C ILE A 166 -20.05 15.57 29.91
N ILE A 167 -19.53 16.79 30.04
CA ILE A 167 -18.42 17.33 29.25
C ILE A 167 -17.11 17.26 30.04
N SER A 168 -17.18 17.51 31.35
CA SER A 168 -16.04 17.46 32.25
C SER A 168 -16.39 16.78 33.58
N ILE A 169 -15.38 16.33 34.30
CA ILE A 169 -15.52 15.72 35.64
C ILE A 169 -14.56 16.44 36.58
N GLY A 170 -15.11 17.30 37.45
CA GLY A 170 -14.35 18.03 38.44
C GLY A 170 -13.36 19.05 37.88
N ALA A 171 -13.53 19.45 36.63
CA ALA A 171 -12.63 20.42 36.02
C ALA A 171 -12.70 21.81 36.69
N THR A 172 -13.86 22.16 37.17
CA THR A 172 -14.11 23.44 37.89
C THR A 172 -14.07 23.29 39.41
N HIS A 173 -13.91 22.08 39.92
CA HIS A 173 -13.92 21.80 41.34
C HIS A 173 -12.56 22.15 41.99
N SER A 174 -12.59 22.85 43.16
CA SER A 174 -11.35 23.22 43.89
C SER A 174 -10.56 22.01 44.38
N ASP A 175 -11.26 20.94 44.81
CA ASP A 175 -10.72 19.69 45.30
C ASP A 175 -11.33 18.49 44.54
N PRO A 176 -10.99 18.28 43.25
CA PRO A 176 -11.68 17.29 42.42
C PRO A 176 -11.52 15.85 42.94
N GLU A 177 -10.48 15.54 43.69
CA GLU A 177 -10.27 14.24 44.34
C GLU A 177 -11.39 13.87 45.35
N LYS A 178 -12.13 14.85 45.89
CA LYS A 178 -13.23 14.62 46.82
C LYS A 178 -14.51 14.12 46.14
N ILE A 179 -14.66 14.29 44.83
CA ILE A 179 -15.88 13.88 44.11
C ILE A 179 -16.14 12.38 44.26
N PHE A 180 -15.10 11.55 44.20
CA PHE A 180 -15.19 10.11 44.38
C PHE A 180 -14.60 9.62 45.71
N GLU A 181 -14.33 10.52 46.65
CA GLU A 181 -13.84 10.15 47.97
C GLU A 181 -14.85 9.20 48.65
N ASN A 182 -14.33 8.18 49.33
CA ASN A 182 -15.14 7.12 49.94
C ASN A 182 -16.00 6.28 48.97
N SER A 183 -15.84 6.44 47.66
CA SER A 183 -16.44 5.54 46.67
C SER A 183 -15.83 4.14 46.79
N LYS A 184 -16.68 3.12 46.66
CA LYS A 184 -16.23 1.70 46.55
C LYS A 184 -16.15 1.25 45.09
N LEU A 185 -16.17 2.19 44.14
CA LEU A 185 -16.14 1.87 42.73
C LEU A 185 -14.86 1.14 42.37
N THR A 186 -15.02 -0.02 41.77
CA THR A 186 -13.97 -0.79 41.10
C THR A 186 -14.15 -0.78 39.58
N SER A 187 -15.34 -0.37 39.11
CA SER A 187 -15.66 -0.25 37.70
C SER A 187 -16.43 1.04 37.38
N ILE A 188 -16.02 1.74 36.30
CA ILE A 188 -16.76 2.94 35.85
C ILE A 188 -16.80 3.02 34.32
N THR A 189 -17.92 3.49 33.77
CA THR A 189 -18.08 3.82 32.36
C THR A 189 -18.14 5.33 32.16
N ILE A 190 -17.23 5.87 31.37
CA ILE A 190 -17.08 7.29 31.03
C ILE A 190 -17.60 7.51 29.61
N PRO A 191 -18.61 8.38 29.40
CA PRO A 191 -19.15 8.64 28.07
C PRO A 191 -18.15 9.38 27.14
N SER A 192 -18.37 9.28 25.84
CA SER A 192 -17.50 9.91 24.82
C SER A 192 -17.53 11.45 24.85
N SER A 193 -18.54 12.04 25.50
CA SER A 193 -18.68 13.48 25.63
C SER A 193 -17.68 14.12 26.62
N VAL A 194 -17.05 13.32 27.50
CA VAL A 194 -16.09 13.83 28.48
C VAL A 194 -14.78 14.19 27.79
N THR A 195 -14.41 15.46 27.81
CA THR A 195 -13.21 16.01 27.21
C THR A 195 -12.21 16.55 28.22
N GLU A 196 -12.60 16.63 29.50
CA GLU A 196 -11.76 17.13 30.57
C GLU A 196 -12.07 16.39 31.90
N ILE A 197 -11.00 16.01 32.61
CA ILE A 197 -11.07 15.41 33.95
C ILE A 197 -10.12 16.20 34.85
N GLY A 198 -10.63 16.70 35.97
CA GLY A 198 -9.83 17.45 36.94
C GLY A 198 -8.63 16.64 37.45
N GLU A 199 -7.57 17.34 37.77
CA GLU A 199 -6.38 16.70 38.31
C GLU A 199 -6.72 15.92 39.58
N ARG A 200 -6.26 14.65 39.67
CA ARG A 200 -6.48 13.77 40.83
C ARG A 200 -7.92 13.34 41.09
N THR A 201 -8.92 13.66 40.21
CA THR A 201 -10.34 13.32 40.40
C THR A 201 -10.57 11.86 40.83
N PHE A 202 -9.86 10.91 40.24
CA PHE A 202 -9.97 9.48 40.54
C PHE A 202 -8.81 8.93 41.39
N SER A 203 -7.95 9.80 41.95
CA SER A 203 -6.74 9.37 42.67
C SER A 203 -7.01 8.56 43.93
N LEU A 204 -8.19 8.76 44.54
CA LEU A 204 -8.64 8.06 45.76
C LEU A 204 -9.51 6.82 45.43
N CYS A 205 -9.75 6.52 44.14
CA CYS A 205 -10.52 5.37 43.72
C CYS A 205 -9.64 4.15 43.49
N ASN A 206 -10.15 2.97 43.82
CA ASN A 206 -9.47 1.71 43.56
C ASN A 206 -10.06 1.05 42.30
N LEU A 207 -9.96 1.74 41.14
CA LEU A 207 -10.54 1.29 39.89
C LEU A 207 -9.73 0.13 39.31
N GLU A 208 -10.40 -0.96 39.01
CA GLU A 208 -9.85 -2.14 38.32
C GLU A 208 -10.25 -2.18 36.84
N ASN A 209 -11.46 -1.72 36.52
CA ASN A 209 -12.02 -1.76 35.18
C ASN A 209 -12.61 -0.40 34.79
N VAL A 210 -12.21 0.14 33.66
CA VAL A 210 -12.77 1.40 33.14
C VAL A 210 -13.14 1.22 31.67
N THR A 211 -14.39 1.60 31.34
CA THR A 211 -14.84 1.70 29.95
C THR A 211 -14.88 3.16 29.55
N VAL A 212 -14.18 3.53 28.50
CA VAL A 212 -14.06 4.92 28.03
C VAL A 212 -14.60 5.11 26.63
N GLY A 213 -15.23 6.27 26.39
CA GLY A 213 -15.80 6.60 25.08
C GLY A 213 -14.85 7.31 24.11
N ASN A 214 -13.64 7.70 24.54
CA ASN A 214 -12.68 8.44 23.72
C ASN A 214 -11.22 8.26 24.17
N LEU A 215 -10.28 8.75 23.36
CA LEU A 215 -8.83 8.62 23.61
C LEU A 215 -8.32 9.50 24.76
N TYR A 216 -8.95 10.66 25.01
CA TYR A 216 -8.56 11.52 26.14
C TYR A 216 -8.71 10.76 27.46
N CYS A 217 -9.91 10.18 27.68
CA CYS A 217 -10.17 9.37 28.87
C CYS A 217 -9.29 8.12 28.95
N TYR A 218 -9.03 7.45 27.81
CA TYR A 218 -8.13 6.31 27.78
C TYR A 218 -6.73 6.67 28.29
N ASN A 219 -6.17 7.77 27.80
CA ASN A 219 -4.84 8.22 28.23
C ASN A 219 -4.83 8.59 29.71
N TYR A 220 -5.84 9.33 30.20
CA TYR A 220 -5.96 9.69 31.61
C TYR A 220 -5.93 8.46 32.53
N PHE A 221 -6.74 7.43 32.26
CA PHE A 221 -6.77 6.23 33.09
C PHE A 221 -5.55 5.32 32.91
N THR A 222 -4.89 5.38 31.74
CA THR A 222 -3.58 4.71 31.53
C THR A 222 -2.50 5.35 32.40
N GLU A 223 -2.43 6.67 32.48
CA GLU A 223 -1.50 7.41 33.33
C GLU A 223 -1.80 7.19 34.82
N LEU A 224 -3.08 7.03 35.17
CA LEU A 224 -3.50 6.67 36.52
C LEU A 224 -3.14 5.24 36.92
N GLY A 225 -2.76 4.38 35.94
CA GLY A 225 -2.35 2.99 36.16
C GLY A 225 -3.50 2.00 36.32
N VAL A 226 -4.70 2.29 35.78
CA VAL A 226 -5.82 1.35 35.82
C VAL A 226 -5.50 0.11 34.96
N PRO A 227 -5.63 -1.12 35.53
CA PRO A 227 -5.15 -2.32 34.84
C PRO A 227 -5.98 -2.73 33.62
N ASN A 228 -7.30 -2.50 33.63
CA ASN A 228 -8.19 -2.91 32.56
C ASN A 228 -8.97 -1.70 32.02
N ILE A 229 -8.55 -1.21 30.85
CA ILE A 229 -9.24 -0.12 30.17
C ILE A 229 -9.79 -0.65 28.85
N THR A 230 -11.08 -0.45 28.61
CA THR A 230 -11.78 -0.82 27.38
C THR A 230 -12.45 0.38 26.76
N PHE A 231 -12.70 0.32 25.46
CA PHE A 231 -13.50 1.33 24.75
C PHE A 231 -14.97 0.94 24.74
N GLY A 232 -15.86 1.94 24.83
CA GLY A 232 -17.30 1.78 24.73
C GLY A 232 -17.92 2.80 23.79
N GLY A 233 -19.19 2.55 23.40
CA GLY A 233 -19.93 3.45 22.52
C GLY A 233 -19.63 3.23 21.03
N TYR A 234 -20.01 4.21 20.21
CA TYR A 234 -20.00 4.11 18.74
C TYR A 234 -18.61 3.90 18.14
N ASN A 235 -17.60 4.46 18.76
CA ASN A 235 -16.21 4.42 18.28
C ASN A 235 -15.41 3.20 18.77
N ALA A 236 -16.04 2.29 19.51
CA ALA A 236 -15.36 1.10 20.01
C ALA A 236 -15.50 -0.07 19.04
N THR A 237 -14.47 -0.93 18.96
CA THR A 237 -14.63 -2.27 18.40
C THR A 237 -15.60 -3.10 19.23
N ALA A 238 -16.22 -4.13 18.65
CA ALA A 238 -17.22 -4.93 19.35
C ALA A 238 -16.71 -5.59 20.65
N ASP A 239 -15.41 -5.86 20.72
CA ASP A 239 -14.73 -6.41 21.89
C ASP A 239 -14.22 -5.35 22.87
N GLY A 240 -14.43 -4.07 22.56
CA GLY A 240 -13.98 -2.95 23.37
C GLY A 240 -12.47 -2.70 23.40
N ARG A 241 -11.68 -3.38 22.57
CA ARG A 241 -10.21 -3.28 22.59
C ARG A 241 -9.67 -2.20 21.68
N GLY A 242 -10.40 -1.83 20.63
CA GLY A 242 -9.99 -0.84 19.64
C GLY A 242 -10.86 0.41 19.67
N TYR A 243 -10.22 1.55 19.42
CA TYR A 243 -10.89 2.83 19.20
C TYR A 243 -10.82 3.21 17.72
N ILE A 244 -11.99 3.34 17.09
CA ILE A 244 -12.15 3.67 15.67
C ILE A 244 -12.78 5.07 15.58
N GLU A 245 -12.14 5.95 14.81
CA GLU A 245 -12.67 7.29 14.54
C GLU A 245 -12.50 7.60 13.05
N ASN A 246 -13.59 7.99 12.39
CA ASN A 246 -13.63 8.22 10.94
C ASN A 246 -13.07 7.02 10.14
N ASP A 247 -13.50 5.81 10.49
CA ASP A 247 -13.08 4.53 9.91
C ASP A 247 -11.56 4.23 10.04
N ILE A 248 -10.87 4.96 10.92
CA ILE A 248 -9.45 4.75 11.24
C ILE A 248 -9.34 4.10 12.62
N LEU A 249 -8.71 2.94 12.70
CA LEU A 249 -8.34 2.34 13.98
C LEU A 249 -7.17 3.14 14.59
N LYS A 250 -7.47 3.96 15.58
CA LYS A 250 -6.50 4.88 16.22
C LYS A 250 -5.64 4.24 17.28
N LEU A 251 -6.21 3.30 18.03
CA LEU A 251 -5.56 2.62 19.13
C LEU A 251 -6.14 1.23 19.32
N PHE A 252 -5.29 0.29 19.72
CA PHE A 252 -5.69 -1.08 20.05
C PHE A 252 -4.97 -1.58 21.32
N ASN A 253 -5.72 -2.16 22.24
CA ASN A 253 -5.20 -2.80 23.45
C ASN A 253 -5.15 -4.32 23.25
N ALA A 254 -3.96 -4.86 23.04
CA ALA A 254 -3.74 -6.29 22.81
C ALA A 254 -3.57 -7.12 24.07
N SER A 255 -3.76 -6.55 25.26
CA SER A 255 -3.50 -7.27 26.53
C SER A 255 -4.15 -8.67 26.53
N GLY A 256 -3.30 -9.70 26.65
CA GLY A 256 -3.73 -11.11 26.72
C GLY A 256 -4.16 -11.74 25.40
N LEU A 257 -4.05 -11.04 24.24
CA LEU A 257 -4.34 -11.60 22.93
C LEU A 257 -3.07 -12.06 22.21
N THR A 258 -3.19 -13.18 21.50
CA THR A 258 -2.18 -13.69 20.58
C THR A 258 -2.56 -13.50 19.12
N GLU A 259 -3.85 -13.37 18.83
CA GLU A 259 -4.39 -13.23 17.48
C GLU A 259 -5.49 -12.16 17.46
N TYR A 260 -5.61 -11.44 16.36
CA TYR A 260 -6.67 -10.46 16.18
C TYR A 260 -7.07 -10.28 14.72
N THR A 261 -8.38 -10.17 14.47
CA THR A 261 -8.95 -9.81 13.18
C THR A 261 -9.48 -8.38 13.25
N ILE A 262 -8.96 -7.49 12.42
CA ILE A 262 -9.41 -6.10 12.35
C ILE A 262 -10.82 -6.07 11.73
N PRO A 263 -11.77 -5.30 12.30
CA PRO A 263 -13.12 -5.19 11.74
C PRO A 263 -13.17 -4.63 10.32
N GLU A 264 -14.11 -5.12 9.49
CA GLU A 264 -14.35 -4.64 8.12
C GLU A 264 -14.74 -3.15 8.03
N SER A 265 -15.18 -2.54 9.11
CA SER A 265 -15.46 -1.10 9.18
C SER A 265 -14.20 -0.23 9.16
N VAL A 266 -13.01 -0.83 9.35
CA VAL A 266 -11.74 -0.10 9.36
C VAL A 266 -11.23 0.03 7.92
N THR A 267 -11.03 1.27 7.49
CA THR A 267 -10.44 1.59 6.18
C THR A 267 -8.96 1.97 6.27
N ARG A 268 -8.48 2.33 7.46
CA ARG A 268 -7.07 2.65 7.72
C ARG A 268 -6.64 2.22 9.12
N ILE A 269 -5.43 1.71 9.23
CA ILE A 269 -4.76 1.48 10.51
C ILE A 269 -3.99 2.75 10.85
N GLY A 270 -4.30 3.36 11.99
CA GLY A 270 -3.75 4.64 12.42
C GLY A 270 -2.26 4.59 12.80
N VAL A 271 -1.72 5.79 13.07
CA VAL A 271 -0.36 5.95 13.59
C VAL A 271 -0.25 5.21 14.92
N GLU A 272 0.75 4.32 15.03
CA GLU A 272 1.06 3.55 16.25
C GLU A 272 -0.11 2.73 16.83
N ALA A 273 -1.13 2.40 16.04
CA ALA A 273 -2.37 1.77 16.52
C ALA A 273 -2.15 0.44 17.27
N PHE A 274 -1.19 -0.38 16.85
CA PHE A 274 -0.79 -1.64 17.49
C PHE A 274 0.62 -1.57 18.11
N LYS A 275 1.11 -0.36 18.38
CA LYS A 275 2.48 -0.20 18.94
C LYS A 275 2.64 -0.95 20.25
N GLY A 276 3.69 -1.76 20.34
CA GLY A 276 4.00 -2.50 21.55
C GLY A 276 3.10 -3.69 21.84
N CYS A 277 2.21 -4.09 20.92
CA CYS A 277 1.40 -5.31 21.05
C CYS A 277 2.27 -6.57 20.97
N SER A 278 3.17 -6.75 21.95
CA SER A 278 4.23 -7.74 21.93
C SER A 278 3.77 -9.20 22.07
N SER A 279 2.53 -9.43 22.52
CA SER A 279 1.92 -10.75 22.63
C SER A 279 1.30 -11.26 21.33
N LEU A 280 0.96 -10.37 20.37
CA LEU A 280 0.33 -10.75 19.12
C LEU A 280 1.29 -11.55 18.23
N THR A 281 0.85 -12.74 17.82
CA THR A 281 1.56 -13.64 16.91
C THR A 281 1.03 -13.56 15.49
N SER A 282 -0.27 -13.22 15.33
CA SER A 282 -0.91 -13.02 14.01
C SER A 282 -1.93 -11.89 14.05
N ILE A 283 -2.08 -11.21 12.92
CA ILE A 283 -3.08 -10.17 12.68
C ILE A 283 -3.67 -10.38 11.28
N ASP A 284 -5.00 -10.40 11.20
CA ASP A 284 -5.74 -10.44 9.95
C ASP A 284 -6.21 -9.03 9.60
N ILE A 285 -5.78 -8.54 8.42
CA ILE A 285 -6.11 -7.21 7.89
C ILE A 285 -7.15 -7.38 6.79
N PRO A 286 -8.37 -6.82 6.93
CA PRO A 286 -9.41 -6.98 5.94
C PRO A 286 -9.13 -6.16 4.66
N ASN A 287 -9.80 -6.54 3.55
CA ASN A 287 -9.69 -5.85 2.27
C ASN A 287 -10.25 -4.42 2.26
N SER A 288 -10.97 -4.01 3.30
CA SER A 288 -11.39 -2.63 3.49
C SER A 288 -10.24 -1.68 3.79
N VAL A 289 -9.10 -2.20 4.31
CA VAL A 289 -7.95 -1.39 4.68
C VAL A 289 -7.15 -0.97 3.45
N THR A 290 -6.98 0.33 3.26
CA THR A 290 -6.24 0.94 2.16
C THR A 290 -4.89 1.53 2.58
N GLY A 291 -4.67 1.72 3.89
CA GLY A 291 -3.44 2.30 4.39
C GLY A 291 -3.08 1.89 5.82
N ILE A 292 -1.78 1.78 6.06
CA ILE A 292 -1.17 1.46 7.36
C ILE A 292 -0.33 2.66 7.79
N GLY A 293 -0.57 3.18 9.00
CA GLY A 293 0.06 4.38 9.52
C GLY A 293 1.53 4.19 9.95
N PHE A 294 2.17 5.34 10.27
CA PHE A 294 3.52 5.37 10.84
C PHE A 294 3.57 4.49 12.11
N GLY A 295 4.58 3.62 12.23
CA GLY A 295 4.81 2.80 13.41
C GLY A 295 3.65 1.89 13.83
N ALA A 296 2.67 1.65 12.95
CA ALA A 296 1.40 0.99 13.29
C ALA A 296 1.56 -0.32 14.06
N PHE A 297 2.54 -1.14 13.69
CA PHE A 297 2.87 -2.42 14.35
C PHE A 297 4.24 -2.39 15.03
N SER A 298 4.80 -1.20 15.28
CA SER A 298 6.12 -1.07 15.90
C SER A 298 6.17 -1.78 17.26
N GLY A 299 7.15 -2.67 17.46
CA GLY A 299 7.30 -3.41 18.70
C GLY A 299 6.39 -4.63 18.87
N CYS A 300 5.65 -5.06 17.86
CA CYS A 300 4.94 -6.34 17.83
C CYS A 300 5.97 -7.49 17.73
N SER A 301 6.73 -7.70 18.79
CA SER A 301 7.94 -8.56 18.79
C SER A 301 7.65 -10.04 18.56
N SER A 302 6.45 -10.52 18.92
CA SER A 302 6.02 -11.92 18.72
C SER A 302 5.33 -12.17 17.39
N LEU A 303 5.09 -11.13 16.57
CA LEU A 303 4.39 -11.27 15.30
C LEU A 303 5.17 -12.16 14.33
N THR A 304 4.61 -13.33 14.01
CA THR A 304 5.21 -14.33 13.13
C THR A 304 4.58 -14.36 11.74
N SER A 305 3.33 -13.92 11.64
CA SER A 305 2.61 -13.85 10.36
C SER A 305 1.70 -12.64 10.29
N ILE A 306 1.59 -12.10 9.10
CA ILE A 306 0.66 -11.04 8.74
C ILE A 306 0.40 -11.15 7.24
N THR A 307 -0.82 -10.91 6.80
CA THR A 307 -1.17 -10.79 5.38
C THR A 307 -1.51 -9.33 5.10
N ILE A 308 -0.87 -8.75 4.10
CA ILE A 308 -1.13 -7.38 3.65
C ILE A 308 -1.96 -7.44 2.38
N PRO A 309 -3.27 -7.10 2.43
CA PRO A 309 -4.15 -7.20 1.27
C PRO A 309 -3.74 -6.26 0.13
N GLU A 310 -4.16 -6.59 -1.09
CA GLU A 310 -3.86 -5.78 -2.29
C GLU A 310 -4.45 -4.36 -2.22
N SER A 311 -5.51 -4.17 -1.44
CA SER A 311 -6.12 -2.86 -1.19
C SER A 311 -5.20 -1.88 -0.47
N VAL A 312 -4.19 -2.37 0.26
CA VAL A 312 -3.21 -1.51 0.94
C VAL A 312 -2.27 -0.92 -0.10
N THR A 313 -2.32 0.38 -0.28
CA THR A 313 -1.48 1.14 -1.22
C THR A 313 -0.40 1.98 -0.54
N ILE A 314 -0.55 2.24 0.76
CA ILE A 314 0.37 3.09 1.52
C ILE A 314 0.71 2.40 2.84
N ILE A 315 2.01 2.32 3.16
CA ILE A 315 2.51 1.85 4.45
C ILE A 315 3.48 2.90 5.00
N GLY A 316 3.14 3.44 6.16
CA GLY A 316 3.92 4.49 6.83
C GLY A 316 5.30 4.00 7.30
N SER A 317 6.19 4.96 7.47
CA SER A 317 7.55 4.70 7.94
C SER A 317 7.54 3.92 9.26
N SER A 318 8.51 3.00 9.42
CA SER A 318 8.67 2.20 10.64
C SER A 318 7.46 1.34 11.04
N ALA A 319 6.51 1.10 10.14
CA ALA A 319 5.28 0.36 10.44
C ALA A 319 5.54 -0.99 11.15
N PHE A 320 6.59 -1.70 10.79
CA PHE A 320 6.99 -2.99 11.36
C PHE A 320 8.35 -2.93 12.11
N TYR A 321 8.72 -1.76 12.61
CA TYR A 321 9.96 -1.62 13.38
C TYR A 321 9.94 -2.51 14.63
N ASN A 322 11.04 -3.22 14.90
CA ASN A 322 11.17 -4.16 16.03
C ASN A 322 10.17 -5.35 16.04
N CYS A 323 9.55 -5.72 14.94
CA CYS A 323 8.82 -6.99 14.79
C CYS A 323 9.84 -8.13 14.59
N SER A 324 10.48 -8.57 15.67
CA SER A 324 11.66 -9.46 15.60
C SER A 324 11.35 -10.89 15.18
N SER A 325 10.12 -11.37 15.36
CA SER A 325 9.71 -12.74 15.02
C SER A 325 9.20 -12.90 13.59
N LEU A 326 9.04 -11.82 12.82
CA LEU A 326 8.67 -11.92 11.40
C LEU A 326 9.70 -12.73 10.60
N PRO A 327 9.26 -13.47 9.57
CA PRO A 327 10.10 -14.38 8.80
C PRO A 327 11.29 -13.69 8.13
N VAL A 328 12.40 -14.41 8.04
CA VAL A 328 13.61 -14.02 7.31
C VAL A 328 13.78 -14.92 6.11
N ILE A 329 13.86 -14.33 4.91
CA ILE A 329 14.08 -15.00 3.63
C ILE A 329 15.30 -14.34 2.99
N ASP A 330 16.30 -15.12 2.59
CA ASP A 330 17.53 -14.63 1.93
C ASP A 330 18.19 -13.45 2.67
N ASN A 331 18.29 -13.55 4.02
CA ASN A 331 18.84 -12.52 4.90
C ASN A 331 18.04 -11.21 4.95
N ILE A 332 16.80 -11.21 4.53
CA ILE A 332 15.89 -10.08 4.62
C ILE A 332 14.66 -10.48 5.45
N ARG A 333 14.25 -9.62 6.38
CA ARG A 333 13.04 -9.77 7.17
C ARG A 333 11.85 -9.18 6.43
N TYR A 334 10.75 -9.92 6.40
CA TYR A 334 9.53 -9.54 5.70
C TYR A 334 8.30 -9.54 6.60
N ALA A 335 7.41 -8.57 6.37
CA ALA A 335 6.01 -8.61 6.75
C ALA A 335 5.20 -8.79 5.47
N ASP A 336 4.94 -10.04 5.08
CA ASP A 336 4.32 -10.41 3.81
C ASP A 336 4.99 -9.72 2.59
N THR A 337 4.31 -8.80 1.91
CA THR A 337 4.80 -8.04 0.74
C THR A 337 5.65 -6.83 1.11
N TYR A 338 5.84 -6.56 2.40
CA TYR A 338 6.65 -5.45 2.92
C TYR A 338 8.02 -5.95 3.38
N LEU A 339 9.08 -5.45 2.76
CA LEU A 339 10.47 -5.69 3.15
C LEU A 339 10.81 -4.82 4.36
N VAL A 340 11.00 -5.44 5.53
CA VAL A 340 11.24 -4.73 6.79
C VAL A 340 12.69 -4.27 6.90
N LYS A 341 13.64 -5.21 6.82
CA LYS A 341 15.08 -4.88 6.88
C LYS A 341 15.99 -6.05 6.49
N ALA A 342 17.18 -5.72 6.02
CA ALA A 342 18.31 -6.65 5.93
C ALA A 342 18.76 -7.08 7.33
N VAL A 343 19.03 -8.39 7.50
CA VAL A 343 19.46 -8.99 8.77
C VAL A 343 20.98 -9.08 8.82
N ASP A 344 21.61 -9.63 7.80
CA ASP A 344 23.06 -9.66 7.66
C ASP A 344 23.52 -8.48 6.78
N LYS A 345 24.18 -7.50 7.39
CA LYS A 345 24.64 -6.28 6.70
C LYS A 345 26.01 -6.42 6.03
N SER A 346 26.64 -7.58 6.14
CA SER A 346 27.98 -7.83 5.57
C SER A 346 27.92 -8.22 4.08
N LEU A 347 26.73 -8.52 3.56
CA LEU A 347 26.56 -9.02 2.20
C LEU A 347 26.83 -7.95 1.14
N THR A 348 27.33 -8.39 -0.02
CA THR A 348 27.61 -7.53 -1.16
C THR A 348 26.43 -7.39 -2.12
N THR A 349 25.43 -8.25 -2.00
CA THR A 349 24.19 -8.25 -2.77
C THR A 349 23.08 -8.92 -1.96
N TYR A 350 21.82 -8.62 -2.27
CA TYR A 350 20.63 -9.27 -1.72
C TYR A 350 19.67 -9.64 -2.83
N SER A 351 18.96 -10.75 -2.64
CA SER A 351 17.84 -11.16 -3.48
C SER A 351 16.54 -10.73 -2.83
N ILE A 352 15.80 -9.80 -3.44
CA ILE A 352 14.50 -9.38 -2.95
C ILE A 352 13.46 -10.40 -3.41
N LYS A 353 12.64 -10.90 -2.46
CA LYS A 353 11.57 -11.86 -2.71
C LYS A 353 10.62 -11.35 -3.81
N PRO A 354 10.26 -12.17 -4.82
CA PRO A 354 9.21 -11.85 -5.79
C PRO A 354 7.89 -11.49 -5.08
N GLY A 355 7.13 -10.54 -5.64
CA GLY A 355 5.89 -10.04 -5.04
C GLY A 355 6.09 -9.05 -3.89
N THR A 356 7.32 -8.65 -3.58
CA THR A 356 7.57 -7.54 -2.66
C THR A 356 7.02 -6.25 -3.25
N ARG A 357 6.10 -5.58 -2.52
CA ARG A 357 5.45 -4.33 -2.96
C ARG A 357 6.08 -3.07 -2.33
N PHE A 358 6.62 -3.20 -1.14
CA PHE A 358 7.15 -2.07 -0.37
C PHE A 358 8.52 -2.38 0.20
N ILE A 359 9.47 -1.46 0.03
CA ILE A 359 10.75 -1.49 0.74
C ILE A 359 10.63 -0.52 1.92
N GLY A 360 10.75 -1.04 3.13
CA GLY A 360 10.55 -0.29 4.36
C GLY A 360 11.61 0.78 4.63
N SER A 361 11.26 1.72 5.51
CA SER A 361 12.20 2.72 6.00
C SER A 361 13.38 2.06 6.69
N TYR A 362 14.60 2.55 6.39
CA TYR A 362 15.86 2.01 6.92
C TYR A 362 16.14 0.55 6.56
N ALA A 363 15.47 -0.02 5.56
CA ALA A 363 15.53 -1.44 5.22
C ALA A 363 16.96 -1.97 5.01
N PHE A 364 17.79 -1.24 4.30
CA PHE A 364 19.20 -1.55 4.05
C PHE A 364 20.15 -0.55 4.71
N ARG A 365 19.70 0.16 5.75
CA ARG A 365 20.53 1.16 6.43
C ARG A 365 21.87 0.59 6.85
N SER A 366 22.96 1.27 6.47
CA SER A 366 24.34 0.92 6.79
C SER A 366 24.77 -0.47 6.29
N CYS A 367 24.20 -0.95 5.18
CA CYS A 367 24.73 -2.10 4.43
C CYS A 367 25.96 -1.62 3.63
N SER A 368 27.04 -1.28 4.33
CA SER A 368 28.22 -0.62 3.78
C SER A 368 28.99 -1.47 2.74
N ASN A 369 28.79 -2.79 2.73
CA ASN A 369 29.40 -3.71 1.78
C ASN A 369 28.54 -3.96 0.52
N LEU A 370 27.28 -3.54 0.52
CA LEU A 370 26.36 -3.72 -0.61
C LEU A 370 26.92 -3.02 -1.86
N LYS A 371 27.20 -3.78 -2.92
CA LYS A 371 27.75 -3.27 -4.19
C LYS A 371 26.68 -3.04 -5.25
N SER A 372 25.70 -3.94 -5.31
CA SER A 372 24.60 -3.84 -6.27
C SER A 372 23.34 -4.49 -5.73
N ILE A 373 22.18 -4.00 -6.19
CA ILE A 373 20.88 -4.59 -5.89
C ILE A 373 19.92 -4.34 -7.05
N THR A 374 19.01 -5.30 -7.26
CA THR A 374 17.89 -5.17 -8.20
C THR A 374 16.59 -5.06 -7.40
N ILE A 375 15.84 -4.00 -7.66
CA ILE A 375 14.50 -3.77 -7.13
C ILE A 375 13.50 -4.32 -8.12
N PRO A 376 12.69 -5.34 -7.75
CA PRO A 376 11.72 -5.96 -8.64
C PRO A 376 10.64 -4.99 -9.13
N GLU A 377 10.00 -5.31 -10.26
CA GLU A 377 8.90 -4.53 -10.83
C GLU A 377 7.66 -4.46 -9.92
N SER A 378 7.47 -5.46 -9.05
CA SER A 378 6.38 -5.46 -8.06
C SER A 378 6.50 -4.38 -6.99
N VAL A 379 7.69 -3.80 -6.79
CA VAL A 379 7.92 -2.75 -5.79
C VAL A 379 7.33 -1.43 -6.27
N THR A 380 6.45 -0.87 -5.45
CA THR A 380 5.78 0.42 -5.73
C THR A 380 6.40 1.59 -4.97
N SER A 381 7.01 1.31 -3.81
CA SER A 381 7.56 2.37 -2.96
C SER A 381 8.86 1.96 -2.26
N ILE A 382 9.78 2.92 -2.14
CA ILE A 382 11.04 2.82 -1.40
C ILE A 382 10.97 3.83 -0.25
N GLY A 383 10.98 3.35 1.00
CA GLY A 383 10.78 4.14 2.21
C GLY A 383 11.95 5.06 2.58
N ASP A 384 11.69 5.92 3.59
CA ASP A 384 12.68 6.87 4.10
C ASP A 384 13.99 6.19 4.48
N TYR A 385 15.11 6.77 4.03
CA TYR A 385 16.45 6.28 4.38
C TYR A 385 16.66 4.78 4.11
N ALA A 386 15.92 4.18 3.16
CA ALA A 386 15.96 2.75 2.90
C ALA A 386 17.38 2.23 2.64
N PHE A 387 18.19 2.96 1.90
CA PHE A 387 19.61 2.66 1.58
C PHE A 387 20.58 3.66 2.23
N TYR A 388 20.20 4.25 3.35
CA TYR A 388 21.06 5.21 4.07
C TYR A 388 22.44 4.61 4.40
N ASP A 389 23.52 5.32 4.05
CA ASP A 389 24.91 4.89 4.26
C ASP A 389 25.29 3.54 3.62
N CYS A 390 24.68 3.17 2.49
CA CYS A 390 25.17 2.08 1.63
C CYS A 390 26.39 2.56 0.83
N SER A 391 27.50 2.84 1.51
CA SER A 391 28.65 3.58 0.96
C SER A 391 29.38 2.87 -0.20
N SER A 392 29.27 1.53 -0.30
CA SER A 392 29.85 0.75 -1.40
C SER A 392 28.89 0.48 -2.56
N LEU A 393 27.64 0.96 -2.48
CA LEU A 393 26.66 0.74 -3.55
C LEU A 393 27.09 1.49 -4.82
N THR A 394 27.50 0.74 -5.84
CA THR A 394 27.99 1.28 -7.11
C THR A 394 26.92 1.29 -8.20
N SER A 395 25.98 0.34 -8.13
CA SER A 395 24.93 0.21 -9.13
C SER A 395 23.60 -0.27 -8.52
N ILE A 396 22.49 0.18 -9.10
CA ILE A 396 21.14 -0.26 -8.76
C ILE A 396 20.30 -0.38 -10.03
N THR A 397 19.45 -1.41 -10.08
CA THR A 397 18.39 -1.56 -11.08
C THR A 397 17.05 -1.40 -10.38
N ILE A 398 16.18 -0.53 -10.91
CA ILE A 398 14.87 -0.23 -10.35
C ILE A 398 13.80 -0.60 -11.37
N GLY A 399 12.91 -1.51 -10.97
CA GLY A 399 11.78 -1.94 -11.77
C GLY A 399 10.75 -0.83 -12.03
N ASN A 400 9.94 -1.02 -13.05
CA ASN A 400 8.97 -0.04 -13.54
C ASN A 400 7.87 0.31 -12.50
N GLY A 401 7.59 -0.59 -11.54
CA GLY A 401 6.54 -0.38 -10.53
C GLY A 401 6.80 0.75 -9.54
N VAL A 402 8.04 1.21 -9.38
CA VAL A 402 8.38 2.21 -8.36
C VAL A 402 7.83 3.58 -8.74
N THR A 403 6.87 4.05 -7.95
CA THR A 403 6.20 5.35 -8.11
C THR A 403 6.50 6.33 -6.98
N SER A 404 7.14 5.85 -5.89
CA SER A 404 7.54 6.68 -4.76
C SER A 404 8.92 6.27 -4.23
N ILE A 405 9.79 7.27 -4.03
CA ILE A 405 11.07 7.15 -3.33
C ILE A 405 11.08 8.24 -2.25
N GLU A 406 11.06 7.81 -1.00
CA GLU A 406 10.88 8.71 0.13
C GLU A 406 12.17 9.44 0.54
N TYR A 407 12.04 10.33 1.52
CA TYR A 407 13.12 11.24 1.94
C TYR A 407 14.41 10.50 2.28
N GLY A 408 15.52 10.97 1.69
CA GLY A 408 16.85 10.46 2.00
C GLY A 408 17.10 8.99 1.69
N ALA A 409 16.26 8.34 0.85
CA ALA A 409 16.35 6.91 0.58
C ALA A 409 17.77 6.45 0.19
N PHE A 410 18.51 7.26 -0.57
CA PHE A 410 19.89 6.97 -1.01
C PHE A 410 20.93 7.93 -0.41
N TYR A 411 20.60 8.60 0.70
CA TYR A 411 21.56 9.46 1.36
C TYR A 411 22.79 8.67 1.87
N GLY A 412 24.00 9.14 1.57
CA GLY A 412 25.23 8.44 1.94
C GLY A 412 25.65 7.32 0.97
N CYS A 413 24.94 7.09 -0.14
CA CYS A 413 25.36 6.18 -1.22
C CYS A 413 26.43 6.81 -2.11
N ASN A 414 27.56 7.23 -1.54
CA ASN A 414 28.57 8.05 -2.21
C ASN A 414 29.29 7.36 -3.38
N SER A 415 29.20 6.05 -3.49
CA SER A 415 29.78 5.27 -4.59
C SER A 415 28.83 5.03 -5.76
N LEU A 416 27.56 5.47 -5.67
CA LEU A 416 26.54 5.18 -6.68
C LEU A 416 26.85 5.94 -7.99
N LYS A 417 27.20 5.17 -9.00
CA LYS A 417 27.62 5.68 -10.32
C LYS A 417 26.68 5.30 -11.43
N SER A 418 26.08 4.10 -11.35
CA SER A 418 25.25 3.54 -12.43
C SER A 418 23.87 3.15 -11.90
N VAL A 419 22.83 3.62 -12.58
CA VAL A 419 21.43 3.32 -12.24
C VAL A 419 20.69 2.91 -13.51
N LYS A 420 19.94 1.80 -13.42
CA LYS A 420 18.98 1.41 -14.45
C LYS A 420 17.58 1.68 -13.94
N VAL A 421 16.78 2.40 -14.71
CA VAL A 421 15.40 2.81 -14.37
C VAL A 421 14.47 2.57 -15.55
N SER A 422 13.20 2.26 -15.27
CA SER A 422 12.21 1.93 -16.30
C SER A 422 11.06 2.93 -16.38
N ASN A 423 11.10 4.03 -15.60
CA ASN A 423 10.07 5.06 -15.64
C ASN A 423 10.65 6.47 -15.44
N LYS A 424 9.85 7.46 -15.82
CA LYS A 424 10.20 8.89 -15.71
C LYS A 424 10.50 9.32 -14.28
N TYR A 425 9.69 8.89 -13.30
CA TYR A 425 9.83 9.30 -11.91
C TYR A 425 11.21 8.95 -11.36
N CYS A 426 11.63 7.69 -11.55
CA CYS A 426 12.95 7.24 -11.12
C CYS A 426 14.08 7.92 -11.91
N TYR A 427 13.89 8.14 -13.23
CA TYR A 427 14.87 8.84 -14.05
C TYR A 427 15.13 10.26 -13.53
N ASP A 428 14.08 11.04 -13.30
CA ASP A 428 14.18 12.41 -12.79
C ASP A 428 14.80 12.41 -11.38
N TYR A 429 14.39 11.49 -10.50
CA TYR A 429 14.95 11.39 -9.15
C TYR A 429 16.47 11.19 -9.15
N PHE A 430 17.01 10.25 -9.93
CA PHE A 430 18.46 10.00 -9.97
C PHE A 430 19.23 11.06 -10.77
N LYS A 431 18.60 11.72 -11.72
CA LYS A 431 19.15 12.88 -12.38
C LYS A 431 19.37 14.04 -11.42
N ASP A 432 18.41 14.30 -10.53
CA ASP A 432 18.51 15.32 -9.47
C ASP A 432 19.58 14.95 -8.44
N LEU A 433 19.78 13.66 -8.14
CA LEU A 433 20.90 13.16 -7.34
C LEU A 433 22.26 13.25 -8.05
N ARG A 434 22.29 13.67 -9.33
CA ARG A 434 23.51 13.78 -10.16
C ARG A 434 24.27 12.48 -10.36
N VAL A 435 23.56 11.35 -10.46
CA VAL A 435 24.16 10.08 -10.85
C VAL A 435 24.71 10.21 -12.27
N SER A 436 25.96 9.82 -12.47
CA SER A 436 26.67 10.06 -13.75
C SER A 436 26.24 9.14 -14.90
N ASP A 437 25.75 7.96 -14.59
CA ASP A 437 25.37 6.94 -15.58
C ASP A 437 23.95 6.43 -15.31
N ILE A 438 22.98 7.04 -15.98
CA ILE A 438 21.56 6.63 -15.88
C ILE A 438 21.18 5.96 -17.22
N THR A 439 20.82 4.68 -17.17
CA THR A 439 20.28 3.94 -18.30
C THR A 439 18.76 3.82 -18.15
N PHE A 440 18.04 4.31 -19.16
CA PHE A 440 16.58 4.14 -19.21
C PHE A 440 16.27 2.78 -19.85
N MET A 441 15.64 1.89 -19.11
CA MET A 441 15.20 0.57 -19.56
C MET A 441 13.84 0.70 -20.20
N ILE A 442 13.63 0.06 -21.33
CA ILE A 442 12.36 0.10 -22.08
C ILE A 442 11.86 -1.31 -22.40
N SER A 443 10.57 -1.49 -22.36
CA SER A 443 9.88 -2.73 -22.75
C SER A 443 8.93 -2.49 -23.92
N THR A 444 8.57 -1.24 -24.20
CA THR A 444 7.65 -0.83 -25.25
C THR A 444 8.19 0.34 -26.05
N LEU A 445 7.52 0.62 -27.17
CA LEU A 445 7.85 1.76 -28.02
C LEU A 445 7.47 3.10 -27.36
N GLU A 446 6.35 3.14 -26.61
CA GLU A 446 5.93 4.33 -25.88
C GLU A 446 6.96 4.74 -24.84
N GLU A 447 7.52 3.77 -24.12
CA GLU A 447 8.61 4.02 -23.15
C GLU A 447 9.89 4.55 -23.85
N TYR A 448 10.19 4.08 -25.07
CA TYR A 448 11.30 4.64 -25.86
C TYR A 448 11.05 6.10 -26.24
N GLU A 449 9.83 6.43 -26.67
CA GLU A 449 9.46 7.80 -27.01
C GLU A 449 9.49 8.71 -25.76
N GLU A 450 9.07 8.19 -24.60
CA GLU A 450 9.20 8.90 -23.34
C GLU A 450 10.66 9.14 -22.96
N ALA A 451 11.50 8.11 -23.02
CA ALA A 451 12.93 8.23 -22.75
C ALA A 451 13.60 9.29 -23.64
N GLN A 452 13.22 9.37 -24.93
CA GLN A 452 13.72 10.41 -25.84
C GLN A 452 13.24 11.81 -25.43
N LYS A 453 11.97 11.98 -25.07
CA LYS A 453 11.41 13.26 -24.61
C LYS A 453 12.10 13.75 -23.32
N LEU A 454 12.49 12.84 -22.43
CA LEU A 454 13.25 13.11 -21.20
C LEU A 454 14.73 13.47 -21.46
N GLY A 455 15.22 13.24 -22.70
CA GLY A 455 16.62 13.45 -23.06
C GLY A 455 17.54 12.35 -22.50
N ALA A 456 17.06 11.13 -22.31
CA ALA A 456 17.87 10.02 -21.87
C ALA A 456 18.97 9.74 -22.90
N THR A 457 20.23 9.76 -22.46
CA THR A 457 21.40 9.56 -23.32
C THR A 457 21.75 8.08 -23.48
N LYS A 458 21.33 7.25 -22.54
CA LYS A 458 21.49 5.80 -22.58
C LYS A 458 20.13 5.13 -22.45
N ILE A 459 19.78 4.33 -23.44
CA ILE A 459 18.54 3.56 -23.49
C ILE A 459 18.92 2.10 -23.74
N ALA A 460 18.30 1.17 -23.02
CA ALA A 460 18.46 -0.27 -23.20
C ALA A 460 17.09 -0.95 -23.16
N ILE A 461 16.94 -2.04 -23.87
CA ILE A 461 15.73 -2.86 -23.84
C ILE A 461 15.79 -3.78 -22.61
N ASP A 462 14.67 -3.91 -21.90
CA ASP A 462 14.53 -4.89 -20.82
C ASP A 462 14.44 -6.29 -21.43
N GLY A 463 15.37 -7.16 -21.06
CA GLY A 463 15.39 -8.54 -21.55
C GLY A 463 14.21 -9.41 -21.08
N ASN A 464 13.39 -8.93 -20.13
CA ASN A 464 12.17 -9.60 -19.70
C ASN A 464 10.94 -9.18 -20.54
N SER A 465 11.07 -8.20 -21.44
CA SER A 465 9.98 -7.80 -22.32
C SER A 465 9.62 -8.93 -23.29
N GLU A 466 8.33 -9.22 -23.46
CA GLU A 466 7.84 -10.18 -24.45
C GLU A 466 8.14 -9.76 -25.91
N TYR A 467 8.46 -8.48 -26.12
CA TYR A 467 8.81 -7.90 -27.42
C TYR A 467 10.33 -7.86 -27.66
N ALA A 468 11.15 -8.16 -26.65
CA ALA A 468 12.59 -8.03 -26.76
C ALA A 468 13.19 -9.16 -27.60
N SER A 469 14.11 -8.81 -28.52
CA SER A 469 15.01 -9.79 -29.16
C SER A 469 15.99 -10.36 -28.12
N GLU A 470 16.49 -11.57 -28.36
CA GLU A 470 17.48 -12.24 -27.49
C GLU A 470 18.75 -11.42 -27.25
N ASP A 471 19.16 -10.62 -28.24
CA ASP A 471 20.33 -9.75 -28.15
C ASP A 471 20.06 -8.40 -27.45
N GLY A 472 18.78 -8.12 -27.08
CA GLY A 472 18.36 -6.89 -26.42
C GLY A 472 18.47 -5.63 -27.28
N LEU A 473 18.52 -5.74 -28.60
CA LEU A 473 18.68 -4.61 -29.52
C LEU A 473 17.41 -4.24 -30.28
N CYS A 474 16.41 -5.11 -30.27
CA CYS A 474 15.13 -4.91 -30.95
C CYS A 474 13.92 -5.11 -30.07
N LEU A 475 12.84 -4.37 -30.39
CA LEU A 475 11.47 -4.75 -30.02
C LEU A 475 10.78 -5.28 -31.27
N ILE A 476 10.14 -6.46 -31.15
CA ILE A 476 9.44 -7.15 -32.24
C ILE A 476 8.03 -7.47 -31.75
N ASP A 477 7.03 -7.01 -32.50
CA ASP A 477 5.62 -7.29 -32.23
C ASP A 477 4.98 -8.01 -33.44
N ASN A 478 4.42 -9.20 -33.22
CA ASN A 478 3.76 -10.01 -34.25
C ASN A 478 4.61 -10.15 -35.56
N GLY A 479 5.93 -10.27 -35.42
CA GLY A 479 6.85 -10.35 -36.53
C GLY A 479 7.20 -9.00 -37.19
N GLU A 480 6.67 -7.88 -36.71
CA GLU A 480 7.12 -6.56 -37.10
C GLU A 480 8.25 -6.07 -36.18
N LEU A 481 9.40 -5.73 -36.74
CA LEU A 481 10.46 -5.04 -36.00
C LEU A 481 10.07 -3.56 -35.83
N ILE A 482 9.63 -3.21 -34.62
CA ILE A 482 9.07 -1.89 -34.30
C ILE A 482 10.11 -0.90 -33.79
N LEU A 483 11.21 -1.40 -33.20
CA LEU A 483 12.32 -0.57 -32.71
C LEU A 483 13.64 -1.29 -32.84
N PHE A 484 14.67 -0.55 -33.24
CA PHE A 484 16.10 -0.97 -33.24
C PHE A 484 16.95 0.09 -32.55
N ILE A 485 17.69 -0.30 -31.51
CA ILE A 485 18.56 0.62 -30.75
C ILE A 485 20.05 0.51 -31.07
N GLY A 486 20.46 -0.44 -31.90
CA GLY A 486 21.86 -0.72 -32.32
C GLY A 486 22.44 0.30 -33.31
N LYS A 487 22.27 1.60 -33.08
CA LYS A 487 22.62 2.68 -34.04
C LYS A 487 24.09 2.73 -34.45
N ASN A 488 25.00 2.21 -33.65
CA ASN A 488 26.45 2.26 -33.87
C ASN A 488 27.02 0.96 -34.48
N LEU A 489 26.15 0.00 -34.79
CA LEU A 489 26.59 -1.27 -35.36
C LEU A 489 26.98 -1.12 -36.84
N THR A 490 28.00 -1.85 -37.25
CA THR A 490 28.43 -1.97 -38.66
C THR A 490 27.86 -3.22 -39.31
N GLU A 491 27.52 -4.21 -38.53
CA GLU A 491 26.87 -5.46 -38.95
C GLU A 491 25.80 -5.89 -37.95
N TYR A 492 24.75 -6.53 -38.44
CA TYR A 492 23.66 -7.01 -37.62
C TYR A 492 22.96 -8.24 -38.21
N THR A 493 22.56 -9.17 -37.35
CA THR A 493 21.71 -10.30 -37.73
C THR A 493 20.29 -9.99 -37.36
N ILE A 494 19.38 -9.84 -38.33
CA ILE A 494 17.97 -9.59 -38.10
C ILE A 494 17.38 -10.85 -37.42
N PRO A 495 16.70 -10.72 -36.26
CA PRO A 495 16.16 -11.89 -35.56
C PRO A 495 15.27 -12.77 -36.43
N GLU A 496 15.33 -14.07 -36.21
CA GLU A 496 14.46 -15.03 -36.90
C GLU A 496 13.00 -14.73 -36.54
N GLY A 497 12.07 -14.84 -37.47
CA GLY A 497 10.66 -14.47 -37.26
C GLY A 497 10.32 -13.04 -37.62
N VAL A 498 11.26 -12.15 -37.86
CA VAL A 498 10.96 -10.81 -38.40
C VAL A 498 10.45 -10.93 -39.81
N THR A 499 9.24 -10.47 -40.09
CA THR A 499 8.57 -10.52 -41.38
C THR A 499 8.25 -9.14 -41.95
N SER A 500 8.34 -8.10 -41.12
CA SER A 500 8.07 -6.71 -41.51
C SER A 500 8.88 -5.71 -40.69
N PHE A 501 8.94 -4.48 -41.17
CA PHE A 501 9.68 -3.39 -40.54
C PHE A 501 8.80 -2.15 -40.41
N ARG A 502 8.73 -1.59 -39.20
CA ARG A 502 8.12 -0.28 -38.98
C ARG A 502 8.86 0.79 -39.78
N LYS A 503 8.14 1.77 -40.27
CA LYS A 503 8.70 2.92 -40.99
C LYS A 503 9.81 3.57 -40.15
N ASP A 504 10.95 3.83 -40.79
CA ASP A 504 12.11 4.50 -40.19
C ASP A 504 12.80 3.75 -39.03
N VAL A 505 12.56 2.46 -38.84
CA VAL A 505 13.08 1.67 -37.69
C VAL A 505 14.62 1.69 -37.64
N PHE A 506 15.32 1.75 -38.79
CA PHE A 506 16.78 1.88 -38.87
C PHE A 506 17.27 3.31 -39.11
N LYS A 507 16.40 4.31 -38.84
CA LYS A 507 16.80 5.72 -38.95
C LYS A 507 17.96 6.03 -37.99
N GLY A 508 19.03 6.58 -38.51
CA GLY A 508 20.25 6.85 -37.75
C GLY A 508 21.30 5.71 -37.72
N CYS A 509 21.02 4.58 -38.39
CA CYS A 509 21.94 3.46 -38.49
C CYS A 509 22.85 3.56 -39.73
N SER A 510 23.39 4.75 -40.04
CA SER A 510 24.22 4.99 -41.22
C SER A 510 25.53 4.19 -41.25
N GLY A 511 25.96 3.63 -40.15
CA GLY A 511 27.12 2.76 -40.03
C GLY A 511 26.88 1.31 -40.44
N LEU A 512 25.61 0.87 -40.55
CA LEU A 512 25.26 -0.52 -40.84
C LEU A 512 25.58 -0.87 -42.29
N LYS A 513 26.57 -1.71 -42.49
CA LYS A 513 27.10 -2.11 -43.82
C LYS A 513 26.78 -3.56 -44.19
N SER A 514 26.58 -4.42 -43.20
CA SER A 514 26.36 -5.84 -43.38
C SER A 514 25.15 -6.32 -42.55
N VAL A 515 24.26 -7.10 -43.18
CA VAL A 515 23.14 -7.72 -42.49
C VAL A 515 23.02 -9.20 -42.84
N LYS A 516 22.60 -10.01 -41.85
CA LYS A 516 22.12 -11.37 -42.10
C LYS A 516 20.61 -11.40 -41.98
N VAL A 517 19.93 -12.06 -42.91
CA VAL A 517 18.47 -12.11 -43.02
C VAL A 517 17.99 -13.55 -43.22
N SER A 518 16.80 -13.89 -42.69
CA SER A 518 16.26 -15.26 -42.76
C SER A 518 15.18 -15.45 -43.81
N ASN A 519 14.72 -14.36 -44.46
CA ASN A 519 13.60 -14.41 -45.41
C ASN A 519 13.70 -13.34 -46.49
N LYS A 520 12.84 -13.50 -47.51
CA LYS A 520 12.76 -12.59 -48.66
C LYS A 520 12.36 -11.15 -48.27
N HIS A 521 11.47 -10.99 -47.32
CA HIS A 521 10.96 -9.67 -46.92
C HIS A 521 12.09 -8.80 -46.33
N CYS A 522 12.89 -9.41 -45.46
CA CYS A 522 14.08 -8.76 -44.91
C CYS A 522 15.12 -8.46 -45.98
N TYR A 523 15.36 -9.39 -46.92
CA TYR A 523 16.25 -9.13 -48.05
C TYR A 523 15.77 -7.95 -48.90
N ASP A 524 14.50 -7.93 -49.30
CA ASP A 524 13.94 -6.84 -50.12
C ASP A 524 14.03 -5.48 -49.44
N TYR A 525 13.95 -5.47 -48.07
CA TYR A 525 14.11 -4.22 -47.31
C TYR A 525 15.57 -3.71 -47.35
N PHE A 526 16.57 -4.57 -47.30
CA PHE A 526 17.98 -4.18 -47.16
C PHE A 526 18.78 -4.13 -48.46
N LYS A 527 18.34 -4.77 -49.56
CA LYS A 527 19.11 -4.93 -50.80
C LYS A 527 19.69 -3.63 -51.38
N ASP A 528 18.99 -2.49 -51.18
CA ASP A 528 19.42 -1.18 -51.67
C ASP A 528 19.96 -0.27 -50.55
N LYS A 529 20.10 -0.79 -49.31
CA LYS A 529 20.43 0.01 -48.13
C LYS A 529 21.78 -0.34 -47.51
N VAL A 530 22.26 -1.55 -47.71
CA VAL A 530 23.54 -2.02 -47.12
C VAL A 530 24.45 -2.61 -48.20
N THR A 531 25.72 -2.70 -47.89
CA THR A 531 26.72 -3.17 -48.84
C THR A 531 26.73 -4.71 -48.93
N ASN A 532 26.54 -5.40 -47.81
CA ASN A 532 26.62 -6.86 -47.74
C ASN A 532 25.35 -7.43 -47.11
N ILE A 533 24.81 -8.46 -47.79
CA ILE A 533 23.69 -9.24 -47.26
C ILE A 533 24.07 -10.71 -47.30
N ALA A 534 23.70 -11.48 -46.28
CA ALA A 534 23.79 -12.92 -46.27
C ALA A 534 22.50 -13.53 -45.71
N PHE A 535 22.13 -14.72 -46.24
CA PHE A 535 21.03 -15.49 -45.65
C PHE A 535 21.51 -16.35 -44.49
N TYR A 536 20.66 -16.60 -43.53
CA TYR A 536 20.87 -17.49 -42.40
C TYR A 536 19.57 -18.19 -41.98
N GLY A 537 19.66 -19.21 -41.11
CA GLY A 537 18.51 -19.99 -40.64
C GLY A 537 18.19 -21.18 -41.58
N ALA A 538 17.03 -21.82 -41.33
CA ALA A 538 16.64 -23.07 -41.99
C ALA A 538 16.49 -22.98 -43.51
N ASN A 539 16.20 -21.80 -44.03
CA ASN A 539 15.97 -21.54 -45.45
C ASN A 539 17.21 -21.00 -46.18
N ALA A 540 18.37 -20.98 -45.55
CA ALA A 540 19.61 -20.48 -46.13
C ALA A 540 20.53 -21.59 -46.57
N SER A 541 21.24 -21.39 -47.71
CA SER A 541 22.35 -22.25 -48.06
C SER A 541 23.50 -22.13 -47.04
N ALA A 542 24.33 -23.15 -46.93
CA ALA A 542 25.46 -23.21 -45.99
C ALA A 542 26.45 -22.04 -46.16
N ASP A 543 26.58 -21.47 -47.34
CA ASP A 543 27.43 -20.32 -47.66
C ASP A 543 26.69 -18.95 -47.44
N GLY A 544 25.40 -18.98 -47.06
CA GLY A 544 24.58 -17.79 -46.85
C GLY A 544 24.21 -17.03 -48.13
N ARG A 545 24.44 -17.59 -49.31
CA ARG A 545 24.19 -16.92 -50.59
C ARG A 545 22.78 -17.17 -51.17
N CYS A 546 22.16 -18.28 -50.79
CA CYS A 546 20.84 -18.67 -51.29
C CYS A 546 19.76 -18.59 -50.21
N LEU A 547 18.59 -18.13 -50.62
CA LEU A 547 17.33 -18.36 -49.91
C LEU A 547 16.56 -19.48 -50.63
N ILE A 548 16.34 -20.60 -49.96
CA ILE A 548 15.70 -21.81 -50.47
C ILE A 548 14.43 -22.04 -49.63
N ILE A 549 13.27 -22.06 -50.27
CA ILE A 549 11.97 -22.29 -49.59
C ILE A 549 11.33 -23.50 -50.25
N ASP A 550 10.93 -24.49 -49.49
CA ASP A 550 10.32 -25.73 -50.00
C ASP A 550 11.11 -26.35 -51.16
N SER A 551 12.45 -26.42 -51.04
CA SER A 551 13.38 -26.87 -52.05
C SER A 551 13.37 -26.02 -53.34
N GLU A 552 12.79 -24.83 -53.34
CA GLU A 552 12.86 -23.87 -54.42
C GLU A 552 13.90 -22.77 -54.13
N LEU A 553 14.87 -22.58 -55.01
CA LEU A 553 15.83 -21.48 -54.93
C LEU A 553 15.12 -20.17 -55.33
N CYS A 554 14.86 -19.32 -54.35
CA CYS A 554 14.10 -18.08 -54.54
C CYS A 554 14.99 -16.86 -54.81
N ILE A 555 16.14 -16.76 -54.13
CA ILE A 555 17.06 -15.63 -54.24
C ILE A 555 18.51 -16.15 -54.19
N PHE A 556 19.38 -15.56 -54.99
CA PHE A 556 20.84 -15.75 -54.97
C PHE A 556 21.54 -14.40 -54.84
N ILE A 557 22.56 -14.35 -53.99
CA ILE A 557 23.42 -13.18 -53.80
C ILE A 557 24.79 -13.55 -54.31
N GLY A 558 25.17 -13.03 -55.49
CA GLY A 558 26.37 -13.51 -56.17
C GLY A 558 27.04 -12.52 -57.11
N ASP A 559 26.97 -11.22 -56.85
CA ASP A 559 27.55 -10.17 -57.67
C ASP A 559 29.10 -10.31 -57.79
N ASP A 560 29.71 -10.90 -56.77
CA ASP A 560 31.15 -11.16 -56.68
C ASP A 560 31.55 -12.57 -57.09
N VAL A 561 30.61 -13.45 -57.43
CA VAL A 561 30.83 -14.88 -57.64
C VAL A 561 31.11 -15.18 -59.11
N THR A 562 32.25 -15.80 -59.40
CA THR A 562 32.57 -16.21 -60.76
C THR A 562 32.19 -17.67 -61.09
N LYS A 563 32.11 -18.54 -60.08
CA LYS A 563 31.64 -19.92 -60.18
C LYS A 563 30.73 -20.26 -59.02
N TYR A 564 29.60 -20.89 -59.30
CA TYR A 564 28.67 -21.32 -58.29
C TYR A 564 28.15 -22.74 -58.49
N VAL A 565 27.96 -23.45 -57.39
CA VAL A 565 27.33 -24.78 -57.38
C VAL A 565 26.05 -24.62 -56.55
N ILE A 566 24.90 -24.78 -57.16
CA ILE A 566 23.61 -24.72 -56.47
C ILE A 566 23.52 -25.87 -55.44
N PRO A 567 23.03 -25.65 -54.23
CA PRO A 567 22.84 -26.68 -53.21
C PRO A 567 22.04 -27.90 -53.73
N GLN A 568 22.37 -29.09 -53.21
CA GLN A 568 21.80 -30.36 -53.68
C GLN A 568 20.32 -30.55 -53.35
N ASP A 569 19.82 -29.85 -52.31
CA ASP A 569 18.44 -29.87 -51.85
C ASP A 569 17.48 -29.02 -52.71
N VAL A 570 18.02 -28.30 -53.69
CA VAL A 570 17.22 -27.51 -54.62
C VAL A 570 16.61 -28.40 -55.71
N THR A 571 15.27 -28.37 -55.81
CA THR A 571 14.51 -29.08 -56.86
C THR A 571 13.89 -28.17 -57.89
N LYS A 572 13.77 -26.87 -57.58
CA LYS A 572 13.24 -25.82 -58.48
C LYS A 572 14.04 -24.53 -58.33
N ILE A 573 14.10 -23.74 -59.39
CA ILE A 573 14.74 -22.43 -59.43
C ILE A 573 13.69 -21.42 -59.87
N SER A 574 13.42 -20.41 -59.04
CA SER A 574 12.46 -19.34 -59.33
C SER A 574 12.93 -18.46 -60.50
N ASN A 575 12.01 -17.63 -61.05
CA ASN A 575 12.35 -16.77 -62.21
C ASN A 575 13.42 -15.73 -61.85
N GLY A 576 14.41 -15.56 -62.75
CA GLY A 576 15.40 -14.48 -62.72
C GLY A 576 16.35 -14.48 -61.51
N VAL A 577 16.52 -15.61 -60.83
CA VAL A 577 17.33 -15.72 -59.59
C VAL A 577 18.79 -15.28 -59.81
N PHE A 578 19.37 -15.55 -61.00
CA PHE A 578 20.74 -15.20 -61.32
C PHE A 578 20.85 -13.93 -62.19
N ARG A 579 19.79 -13.20 -62.40
CA ARG A 579 19.67 -12.05 -63.29
C ARG A 579 20.57 -10.92 -62.79
N ASN A 580 21.37 -10.51 -62.50
CA ASN A 580 22.27 -9.44 -62.09
C ASN A 580 23.61 -9.97 -61.54
N CYS A 581 23.91 -11.23 -61.82
CA CYS A 581 25.18 -11.83 -61.38
C CYS A 581 26.26 -11.65 -62.44
N ASP A 582 26.59 -10.39 -62.76
CA ASP A 582 27.49 -10.07 -63.92
C ASP A 582 28.87 -10.67 -63.84
N SER A 583 29.35 -11.04 -62.66
CA SER A 583 30.62 -11.72 -62.45
C SER A 583 30.57 -13.20 -62.75
N LEU A 584 29.40 -13.83 -62.90
CA LEU A 584 29.21 -15.25 -62.99
C LEU A 584 29.76 -15.78 -64.36
N ARG A 585 30.66 -16.71 -64.30
CA ARG A 585 31.31 -17.39 -65.50
C ARG A 585 30.83 -18.82 -65.66
N SER A 586 30.54 -19.51 -64.57
CA SER A 586 30.03 -20.87 -64.63
C SER A 586 29.07 -21.16 -63.45
N ILE A 587 28.04 -21.96 -63.72
CA ILE A 587 27.08 -22.42 -62.72
C ILE A 587 26.86 -23.93 -62.88
N THR A 588 26.72 -24.64 -61.75
CA THR A 588 26.36 -26.06 -61.73
C THR A 588 24.98 -26.21 -61.07
N ILE A 589 24.02 -26.81 -61.78
CA ILE A 589 22.66 -27.11 -61.38
C ILE A 589 22.62 -28.58 -60.97
N PRO A 590 22.18 -28.94 -59.77
CA PRO A 590 22.15 -30.29 -59.23
C PRO A 590 21.19 -31.23 -59.99
N SER A 591 21.35 -32.56 -59.77
CA SER A 591 20.60 -33.61 -60.47
C SER A 591 19.10 -33.58 -60.22
N ASP A 592 18.69 -33.09 -59.06
CA ASP A 592 17.29 -33.16 -58.57
C ASP A 592 16.44 -31.98 -59.02
N VAL A 593 17.02 -31.01 -59.74
CA VAL A 593 16.27 -29.86 -60.27
C VAL A 593 15.38 -30.35 -61.44
N THR A 594 14.06 -30.11 -61.24
CA THR A 594 12.99 -30.48 -62.18
C THR A 594 12.41 -29.29 -62.94
N ALA A 595 12.62 -28.07 -62.48
CA ALA A 595 12.14 -26.84 -63.14
C ALA A 595 13.12 -25.69 -62.94
N ILE A 596 13.32 -24.89 -63.98
CA ILE A 596 14.15 -23.68 -63.98
C ILE A 596 13.26 -22.55 -64.51
N GLY A 597 13.08 -21.51 -63.73
CA GLY A 597 12.26 -20.37 -64.07
C GLY A 597 12.78 -19.52 -65.24
N ASP A 598 12.01 -18.60 -65.69
CA ASP A 598 12.29 -17.75 -66.82
C ASP A 598 13.39 -16.72 -66.58
N GLN A 599 14.05 -16.29 -67.64
CA GLN A 599 15.02 -15.18 -67.65
C GLN A 599 16.18 -15.34 -66.63
N GLN A 600 16.59 -16.60 -66.40
CA GLN A 600 17.59 -16.90 -65.35
C GLN A 600 18.91 -16.18 -65.53
N PHE A 601 19.39 -16.12 -66.79
CA PHE A 601 20.70 -15.60 -67.09
C PHE A 601 20.64 -14.36 -67.99
N SER A 602 19.51 -13.67 -68.00
CA SER A 602 19.33 -12.47 -68.80
C SER A 602 20.36 -11.39 -68.43
N GLY A 603 21.10 -10.87 -69.38
CA GLY A 603 22.16 -9.88 -69.20
C GLY A 603 23.52 -10.42 -68.81
N LEU A 604 23.66 -11.73 -68.60
CA LEU A 604 24.94 -12.34 -68.26
C LEU A 604 25.80 -12.68 -69.49
N ASP A 605 26.25 -11.67 -70.18
CA ASP A 605 27.09 -11.85 -71.43
C ASP A 605 28.39 -12.57 -71.16
N THR A 606 28.84 -12.65 -69.94
CA THR A 606 30.08 -13.26 -69.51
C THR A 606 29.97 -14.72 -69.08
N LEU A 607 28.75 -15.28 -69.03
CA LEU A 607 28.48 -16.64 -68.59
C LEU A 607 29.00 -17.63 -69.63
N ALA A 608 30.11 -18.32 -69.36
CA ALA A 608 30.74 -19.22 -70.26
C ALA A 608 30.11 -20.63 -70.28
N SER A 609 29.62 -21.12 -69.14
CA SER A 609 29.05 -22.46 -69.05
C SER A 609 27.96 -22.63 -67.97
N ILE A 610 26.98 -23.48 -68.27
CA ILE A 610 26.00 -24.05 -67.40
C ILE A 610 26.22 -25.55 -67.36
N THR A 611 26.46 -26.14 -66.18
CA THR A 611 26.48 -27.58 -66.00
C THR A 611 25.21 -28.05 -65.34
N CYS A 612 24.35 -28.77 -66.06
CA CYS A 612 23.11 -29.31 -65.50
C CYS A 612 23.28 -30.81 -65.26
N MET A 613 23.25 -31.24 -64.03
CA MET A 613 23.48 -32.63 -63.62
C MET A 613 22.25 -33.53 -63.74
N ALA A 614 21.08 -32.96 -64.07
CA ALA A 614 19.85 -33.72 -64.19
C ALA A 614 19.87 -34.68 -65.38
N MET A 615 19.47 -35.92 -65.13
CA MET A 615 19.38 -36.96 -66.19
C MET A 615 18.16 -36.73 -67.08
N THR A 616 17.11 -36.17 -66.59
CA THR A 616 15.91 -35.74 -67.32
C THR A 616 15.96 -34.22 -67.49
N PRO A 617 15.74 -33.65 -68.66
CA PRO A 617 15.75 -32.23 -68.88
C PRO A 617 14.74 -31.51 -67.93
N PRO A 618 15.15 -30.56 -67.07
CA PRO A 618 14.26 -29.77 -66.32
C PRO A 618 13.28 -28.97 -67.19
N ALA A 619 12.08 -28.72 -66.71
CA ALA A 619 11.18 -27.83 -67.40
C ALA A 619 11.77 -26.40 -67.40
N ILE A 620 11.84 -25.79 -68.62
CA ILE A 620 12.28 -24.40 -68.83
C ILE A 620 11.31 -23.70 -69.81
N SER A 621 11.24 -22.39 -69.77
CA SER A 621 10.65 -21.59 -70.83
C SER A 621 11.78 -20.99 -71.70
N ASP A 622 12.54 -20.06 -71.10
CA ASP A 622 13.71 -19.46 -71.74
C ASP A 622 14.82 -19.18 -70.72
N LEU A 623 16.01 -19.68 -70.95
CA LEU A 623 17.16 -19.41 -70.05
C LEU A 623 17.76 -18.02 -70.31
N ASN A 624 17.48 -17.42 -71.47
CA ASN A 624 18.03 -16.12 -71.89
C ASN A 624 19.54 -16.05 -71.83
N ILE A 625 20.22 -17.00 -72.49
CA ILE A 625 21.67 -17.09 -72.58
C ILE A 625 22.18 -16.65 -73.95
N VAL A 626 23.40 -16.11 -73.97
CA VAL A 626 24.10 -15.77 -75.23
C VAL A 626 24.61 -17.03 -76.00
N GLU A 627 24.74 -16.92 -77.31
CA GLU A 627 25.12 -18.07 -78.18
C GLU A 627 26.45 -18.70 -77.76
N THR A 628 27.37 -18.00 -77.16
CA THR A 628 28.67 -18.47 -76.68
C THR A 628 28.62 -19.29 -75.41
N THR A 629 27.53 -19.27 -74.62
CA THR A 629 27.40 -20.08 -73.43
C THR A 629 27.25 -21.55 -73.73
N LEU A 630 28.07 -22.41 -73.16
CA LEU A 630 27.98 -23.86 -73.32
C LEU A 630 27.15 -24.49 -72.19
N ILE A 631 26.31 -25.48 -72.56
CA ILE A 631 25.49 -26.23 -71.62
C ILE A 631 26.04 -27.66 -71.53
N TYR A 632 26.60 -28.03 -70.39
CA TYR A 632 27.07 -29.35 -70.09
C TYR A 632 26.03 -30.18 -69.38
N VAL A 633 25.70 -31.38 -69.90
CA VAL A 633 24.73 -32.30 -69.34
C VAL A 633 25.35 -33.71 -69.23
N PRO A 634 24.87 -34.65 -68.43
CA PRO A 634 25.32 -35.99 -68.31
C PRO A 634 25.40 -36.65 -69.72
N LYS A 635 26.45 -37.41 -69.99
CA LYS A 635 26.72 -38.00 -71.30
C LYS A 635 25.53 -38.79 -71.82
N GLU A 636 24.89 -39.53 -70.99
CA GLU A 636 23.72 -40.37 -71.28
C GLU A 636 22.47 -39.50 -71.59
N ALA A 637 22.34 -38.31 -70.99
CA ALA A 637 21.21 -37.41 -71.15
C ALA A 637 21.28 -36.49 -72.37
N VAL A 638 22.48 -36.37 -73.06
CA VAL A 638 22.67 -35.43 -74.19
C VAL A 638 21.60 -35.58 -75.26
N LYS A 639 21.23 -36.82 -75.62
CA LYS A 639 20.23 -37.06 -76.67
C LYS A 639 18.83 -36.62 -76.23
N LEU A 640 18.47 -36.73 -74.91
CA LEU A 640 17.20 -36.30 -74.35
C LEU A 640 17.10 -34.78 -74.38
N TYR A 641 18.10 -34.07 -73.88
CA TYR A 641 18.15 -32.62 -73.92
C TYR A 641 18.01 -32.02 -75.30
N LYS A 642 18.73 -32.63 -76.32
CA LYS A 642 18.70 -32.16 -77.71
C LYS A 642 17.39 -32.45 -78.43
N LYS A 643 16.52 -33.31 -77.92
CA LYS A 643 15.16 -33.63 -78.41
C LYS A 643 14.06 -33.00 -77.65
N ASP A 644 14.29 -32.50 -76.42
CA ASP A 644 13.28 -31.88 -75.57
C ASP A 644 12.76 -30.62 -76.23
N PRO A 645 11.45 -30.43 -76.27
CA PRO A 645 10.80 -29.26 -76.92
C PRO A 645 11.27 -27.93 -76.35
N ASN A 646 11.56 -27.84 -75.07
CA ASN A 646 11.97 -26.60 -74.41
C ASN A 646 13.47 -26.33 -74.49
N TRP A 647 14.32 -27.42 -74.63
CA TRP A 647 15.78 -27.34 -74.73
C TRP A 647 16.27 -27.30 -76.15
N ILE A 648 15.47 -27.63 -77.15
CA ILE A 648 15.84 -27.76 -78.56
C ILE A 648 16.44 -26.47 -79.12
N GLN A 649 16.01 -25.31 -78.66
CA GLN A 649 16.58 -24.02 -79.06
C GLN A 649 18.06 -23.89 -78.72
N TYR A 650 18.55 -24.59 -77.70
CA TYR A 650 19.95 -24.60 -77.25
C TYR A 650 20.76 -25.82 -77.80
N LYS A 651 20.25 -26.56 -78.76
CA LYS A 651 20.81 -27.79 -79.26
C LYS A 651 22.30 -27.69 -79.68
N LYS A 652 22.73 -26.54 -80.22
CA LYS A 652 24.13 -26.30 -80.63
C LYS A 652 25.06 -26.11 -79.42
N GLN A 653 24.58 -25.61 -78.33
CA GLN A 653 25.31 -25.28 -77.12
C GLN A 653 25.43 -26.49 -76.18
N ILE A 654 24.53 -27.50 -76.32
CA ILE A 654 24.50 -28.67 -75.44
C ILE A 654 25.67 -29.65 -75.77
N LYS A 655 26.49 -29.92 -74.73
CA LYS A 655 27.65 -30.81 -74.74
C LYS A 655 27.59 -31.85 -73.62
N ALA A 656 28.34 -32.96 -73.76
CA ALA A 656 28.52 -33.91 -72.67
C ALA A 656 29.45 -33.36 -71.59
N ILE A 657 29.17 -33.64 -70.30
CA ILE A 657 30.14 -33.49 -69.22
C ILE A 657 31.34 -34.43 -69.55
N LYS A 658 32.56 -33.90 -69.47
CA LYS A 658 33.79 -34.66 -69.77
C LYS A 658 34.13 -35.68 -68.69
#